data_d6a90e007c43c0a07c99c0c3d6f80fdd
#
_entry.id   d6a90e007c43c0a07c99c0c3d6f80fdd
#
_cell.length_a   1.000
_cell.length_b   1.000
_cell.length_c   1.000
_cell.angle_alpha   90.00
_cell.angle_beta   90.00
_cell.angle_gamma   90.00
#
_symmetry.space_group_name_H-M   'P 1'
#
loop_
_entity.id
_entity.type
_entity.pdbx_description
1 polymer ?
#
loop_
_entity_poly.entity_id
_entity_poly.type
_entity_poly.pdbx_seq_one_letter_code
_entity_poly.pdbx_strand_id
1 'polypeptide(L)'
;MKQKLASLLWAIFILQTLTAQENIVNTKDRLPVSVPVKVKLSGKITDSKTGEALAGAYIYFTDDKIGTSSDENGLYVLTNIPPGHHVVEVSFTGYSTLVEHIEINTDMQKDFALSTRIVENQGVVITGVSGATSIRKAPVPITSIKKATLLQTPSGNIIDALSHVPGVSQVSTGPAISKPIIRGLGANRVVTVNDGIRQEGQQWGDEHGIEIDEMSVSKVEILKGPASLMYGSDALAGVVNFITNVPAPEGTLRANWLSNYQSNNGLLANNISVAGNKNGFNWNVYGSHKSAGDYKNKHDGRVLNSRFNEKNVGGYLGLNKGWGYSHLIFSRFDQRLGLVEGDRDDATGKFILFAGTPIERIATEEDLESRKLFIPNQRVQHYKLVSDNNFAIGQSRLKLNLGYQNNLRKEFGNAEDPEEQELFFDLKTINYNLQWQLPEMKEWHTSFGVNGMQQQNKNKGAEVLIPEYSLFDFGAFIYFQRFYKDGTISGGLRFDNRSVDGKEFFEGTEEKFKAFTRNFSNISGSIGVSYEPTERVTVKANIARGFRAPTLAELASNGTHEGTNRYEYGSTDLTSETSLQLDGGIDLDYEHFSLGLSAFYNRINDFIFYRKLESGSGGDSLVSVDGEDIQAFKFNQHNAQLTGLEFTLDIHPHPIHWLHFEN
;
A
#
# COMPACT_ATOMS: atom_id res chain seq x y z
N MET A 1 21.48 7.45 -20.69
CA MET A 1 20.53 6.81 -19.79
C MET A 1 19.76 5.63 -20.42
N LYS A 2 19.14 5.77 -21.61
CA LYS A 2 18.44 4.66 -22.30
C LYS A 2 19.32 3.43 -22.55
N GLN A 3 20.60 3.59 -22.88
CA GLN A 3 21.53 2.47 -23.09
C GLN A 3 21.93 1.74 -21.79
N LYS A 4 22.03 2.45 -20.64
CA LYS A 4 22.35 1.82 -19.34
C LYS A 4 21.16 1.07 -18.74
N LEU A 5 19.93 1.52 -19.02
CA LEU A 5 18.71 0.82 -18.60
C LEU A 5 18.48 -0.45 -19.43
N ALA A 6 18.74 -0.36 -20.75
CA ALA A 6 18.71 -1.52 -21.64
C ALA A 6 19.75 -2.56 -21.25
N SER A 7 20.96 -2.14 -20.86
CA SER A 7 22.00 -3.08 -20.40
C SER A 7 21.66 -3.71 -19.04
N LEU A 8 20.97 -3.01 -18.13
CA LEU A 8 20.51 -3.60 -16.87
C LEU A 8 19.38 -4.62 -17.09
N LEU A 9 18.42 -4.31 -17.95
CA LEU A 9 17.36 -5.23 -18.35
C LEU A 9 17.91 -6.45 -19.12
N TRP A 10 18.94 -6.24 -19.97
CA TRP A 10 19.67 -7.31 -20.65
C TRP A 10 20.48 -8.17 -19.66
N ALA A 11 21.09 -7.59 -18.65
CA ALA A 11 21.81 -8.33 -17.61
C ALA A 11 20.84 -9.20 -16.76
N ILE A 12 19.64 -8.70 -16.45
CA ILE A 12 18.61 -9.46 -15.75
C ILE A 12 18.08 -10.59 -16.64
N PHE A 13 17.88 -10.34 -17.94
CA PHE A 13 17.45 -11.36 -18.91
C PHE A 13 18.54 -12.42 -19.13
N ILE A 14 19.83 -12.06 -19.15
CA ILE A 14 20.96 -12.97 -19.26
C ILE A 14 21.09 -13.83 -17.97
N LEU A 15 20.85 -13.25 -16.78
CA LEU A 15 20.81 -14.06 -15.54
C LEU A 15 19.68 -15.10 -15.58
N GLN A 16 18.55 -14.78 -16.16
CA GLN A 16 17.42 -15.71 -16.32
C GLN A 16 17.68 -16.78 -17.36
N THR A 17 18.46 -16.48 -18.42
CA THR A 17 18.82 -17.48 -19.46
C THR A 17 19.99 -18.36 -19.07
N LEU A 18 20.91 -17.91 -18.21
CA LEU A 18 22.03 -18.71 -17.72
C LEU A 18 21.59 -19.84 -16.78
N THR A 19 20.41 -19.75 -16.18
CA THR A 19 19.81 -20.84 -15.38
C THR A 19 19.03 -21.85 -16.23
N ALA A 20 18.81 -21.60 -17.51
CA ALA A 20 18.01 -22.43 -18.41
C ALA A 20 18.85 -23.35 -19.35
N GLN A 21 20.16 -23.21 -19.40
CA GLN A 21 21.03 -24.08 -20.20
C GLN A 21 21.76 -25.10 -19.33
N GLU A 22 21.18 -26.29 -19.16
CA GLU A 22 21.92 -27.51 -18.88
C GLU A 22 22.70 -27.91 -20.14
N ASN A 23 23.95 -27.49 -20.21
CA ASN A 23 24.88 -27.98 -21.22
C ASN A 23 25.96 -28.85 -20.61
N ILE A 24 26.01 -30.07 -21.11
CA ILE A 24 26.99 -31.12 -20.94
C ILE A 24 28.39 -30.54 -21.15
N VAL A 25 29.15 -30.34 -20.08
CA VAL A 25 30.61 -30.22 -20.11
C VAL A 25 31.20 -31.05 -18.98
N ASN A 26 31.94 -32.03 -19.39
CA ASN A 26 32.70 -32.95 -18.57
C ASN A 26 33.84 -32.22 -17.85
N THR A 27 33.71 -32.01 -16.50
CA THR A 27 34.82 -31.51 -15.68
C THR A 27 34.86 -32.20 -14.34
N LYS A 28 35.91 -32.90 -14.10
CA LYS A 28 36.39 -33.36 -12.78
C LYS A 28 36.89 -32.12 -12.05
N ASP A 29 36.33 -31.80 -10.91
CA ASP A 29 36.58 -30.72 -9.95
C ASP A 29 35.46 -29.63 -9.95
N ARG A 30 34.31 -30.01 -9.46
CA ARG A 30 33.31 -29.02 -8.95
C ARG A 30 32.99 -29.38 -7.51
N LEU A 31 33.01 -28.37 -6.65
CA LEU A 31 32.31 -28.43 -5.37
C LEU A 31 30.87 -28.90 -5.66
N PRO A 32 30.29 -29.81 -4.89
CA PRO A 32 28.94 -30.30 -5.15
C PRO A 32 27.97 -29.12 -5.03
N VAL A 33 27.48 -28.64 -6.18
CA VAL A 33 26.26 -27.84 -6.20
C VAL A 33 25.16 -28.77 -5.73
N SER A 34 24.77 -28.69 -4.48
CA SER A 34 23.63 -29.45 -3.97
C SER A 34 22.42 -29.04 -4.78
N VAL A 35 21.90 -29.97 -5.59
CA VAL A 35 20.59 -29.82 -6.24
C VAL A 35 19.61 -29.52 -5.11
N PRO A 36 18.83 -28.41 -5.17
CA PRO A 36 17.87 -28.11 -4.13
C PRO A 36 16.95 -29.31 -3.91
N VAL A 37 16.97 -29.90 -2.72
CA VAL A 37 16.09 -31.02 -2.37
C VAL A 37 14.67 -30.48 -2.45
N LYS A 38 13.85 -31.05 -3.33
CA LYS A 38 12.43 -30.72 -3.44
C LYS A 38 11.69 -31.52 -2.38
N VAL A 39 10.98 -30.82 -1.52
CA VAL A 39 10.18 -31.45 -0.47
C VAL A 39 8.71 -31.38 -0.82
N LYS A 40 7.96 -32.35 -0.36
CA LYS A 40 6.53 -32.50 -0.55
C LYS A 40 5.83 -32.45 0.79
N LEU A 41 4.73 -31.68 0.88
CA LEU A 41 3.77 -31.74 1.96
C LEU A 41 2.48 -32.35 1.43
N SER A 42 1.92 -33.35 2.14
CA SER A 42 0.66 -33.98 1.79
C SER A 42 -0.16 -34.27 3.06
N GLY A 43 -1.46 -34.46 2.92
CA GLY A 43 -2.33 -34.79 4.02
C GLY A 43 -3.79 -34.58 3.67
N LYS A 44 -4.64 -34.50 4.69
CA LYS A 44 -6.08 -34.31 4.57
C LYS A 44 -6.54 -33.08 5.33
N ILE A 45 -7.54 -32.38 4.76
CA ILE A 45 -8.21 -31.25 5.42
C ILE A 45 -9.62 -31.66 5.77
N THR A 46 -9.99 -31.46 7.03
CA THR A 46 -11.29 -31.89 7.56
C THR A 46 -11.93 -30.80 8.43
N ASP A 47 -13.23 -30.89 8.61
CA ASP A 47 -13.93 -30.18 9.68
C ASP A 47 -13.51 -30.72 11.04
N SER A 48 -13.17 -29.85 11.98
CA SER A 48 -12.65 -30.21 13.30
C SER A 48 -13.70 -30.84 14.20
N LYS A 49 -15.02 -30.64 13.96
CA LYS A 49 -16.12 -31.16 14.76
C LYS A 49 -16.71 -32.46 14.17
N THR A 50 -16.91 -32.48 12.84
CA THR A 50 -17.59 -33.59 12.16
C THR A 50 -16.61 -34.61 11.57
N GLY A 51 -15.35 -34.23 11.33
CA GLY A 51 -14.35 -35.04 10.63
C GLY A 51 -14.60 -35.15 9.12
N GLU A 52 -15.62 -34.44 8.59
CA GLU A 52 -15.93 -34.43 7.16
C GLU A 52 -14.79 -33.82 6.34
N ALA A 53 -14.60 -34.33 5.13
CA ALA A 53 -13.58 -33.85 4.19
C ALA A 53 -13.98 -32.47 3.64
N LEU A 54 -13.05 -31.52 3.64
CA LEU A 54 -13.27 -30.19 3.09
C LEU A 54 -12.66 -30.13 1.68
N ALA A 55 -13.50 -30.28 0.66
CA ALA A 55 -13.11 -30.18 -0.74
C ALA A 55 -12.94 -28.73 -1.20
N GLY A 56 -11.79 -28.41 -1.84
CA GLY A 56 -11.50 -27.05 -2.29
C GLY A 56 -10.91 -26.12 -1.22
N ALA A 57 -10.58 -26.65 -0.03
CA ALA A 57 -9.83 -25.89 0.98
C ALA A 57 -8.45 -25.52 0.44
N TYR A 58 -8.01 -24.28 0.65
CA TYR A 58 -6.77 -23.76 0.10
C TYR A 58 -5.65 -23.73 1.13
N ILE A 59 -4.51 -24.31 0.77
CA ILE A 59 -3.27 -24.29 1.54
C ILE A 59 -2.29 -23.38 0.83
N TYR A 60 -1.69 -22.44 1.57
CA TYR A 60 -0.82 -21.43 1.00
C TYR A 60 0.40 -21.15 1.88
N PHE A 61 1.58 -21.12 1.29
CA PHE A 61 2.82 -20.66 1.88
C PHE A 61 3.12 -19.25 1.40
N THR A 62 2.90 -18.26 2.26
CA THR A 62 2.96 -16.84 1.92
C THR A 62 4.36 -16.40 1.49
N ASP A 63 5.41 -16.85 2.18
CA ASP A 63 6.81 -16.48 1.85
C ASP A 63 7.30 -17.09 0.53
N ASP A 64 6.75 -18.23 0.13
CA ASP A 64 7.15 -18.94 -1.09
C ASP A 64 6.17 -18.72 -2.25
N LYS A 65 5.03 -18.09 -1.97
CA LYS A 65 3.93 -17.86 -2.92
C LYS A 65 3.50 -19.15 -3.65
N ILE A 66 3.46 -20.26 -2.92
CA ILE A 66 3.00 -21.56 -3.44
C ILE A 66 1.76 -22.03 -2.68
N GLY A 67 0.84 -22.66 -3.39
CA GLY A 67 -0.39 -23.16 -2.78
C GLY A 67 -1.09 -24.19 -3.64
N THR A 68 -1.93 -25.00 -2.99
CA THR A 68 -2.75 -26.04 -3.61
C THR A 68 -4.13 -26.06 -2.95
N SER A 69 -5.11 -26.67 -3.63
CA SER A 69 -6.43 -26.93 -3.03
C SER A 69 -6.60 -28.43 -2.79
N SER A 70 -7.40 -28.77 -1.75
CA SER A 70 -7.80 -30.15 -1.49
C SER A 70 -8.77 -30.67 -2.57
N ASP A 71 -8.72 -31.97 -2.84
CA ASP A 71 -9.63 -32.69 -3.72
C ASP A 71 -10.99 -32.99 -3.07
N GLU A 72 -11.86 -33.76 -3.74
CA GLU A 72 -13.18 -34.16 -3.27
C GLU A 72 -13.15 -34.96 -1.96
N ASN A 73 -12.05 -35.63 -1.65
CA ASN A 73 -11.84 -36.40 -0.43
C ASN A 73 -11.12 -35.59 0.67
N GLY A 74 -10.89 -34.29 0.44
CA GLY A 74 -10.13 -33.40 1.31
C GLY A 74 -8.61 -33.62 1.25
N LEU A 75 -8.12 -34.46 0.34
CA LEU A 75 -6.68 -34.75 0.20
C LEU A 75 -5.97 -33.61 -0.54
N TYR A 76 -4.78 -33.29 -0.08
CA TYR A 76 -3.95 -32.28 -0.71
C TYR A 76 -2.50 -32.75 -0.92
N VAL A 77 -1.86 -32.22 -1.93
CA VAL A 77 -0.43 -32.41 -2.21
C VAL A 77 0.16 -31.08 -2.64
N LEU A 78 1.17 -30.61 -1.93
CA LEU A 78 1.97 -29.45 -2.30
C LEU A 78 3.41 -29.89 -2.53
N THR A 79 3.95 -29.56 -3.71
CA THR A 79 5.29 -29.97 -4.15
C THR A 79 6.18 -28.73 -4.37
N ASN A 80 7.47 -28.96 -4.55
CA ASN A 80 8.46 -27.93 -4.81
C ASN A 80 8.63 -26.94 -3.64
N ILE A 81 8.39 -27.37 -2.41
CA ILE A 81 8.62 -26.57 -1.22
C ILE A 81 10.14 -26.51 -0.98
N PRO A 82 10.74 -25.31 -0.82
CA PRO A 82 12.12 -25.19 -0.33
C PRO A 82 12.24 -25.76 1.09
N PRO A 83 13.31 -26.48 1.46
CA PRO A 83 13.50 -26.91 2.85
C PRO A 83 13.62 -25.72 3.82
N GLY A 84 13.14 -25.89 5.05
CA GLY A 84 13.27 -24.93 6.13
C GLY A 84 11.97 -24.62 6.84
N HIS A 85 11.96 -23.49 7.57
CA HIS A 85 10.82 -23.00 8.31
C HIS A 85 9.82 -22.28 7.38
N HIS A 86 8.55 -22.61 7.55
CA HIS A 86 7.45 -22.05 6.76
C HIS A 86 6.28 -21.65 7.64
N VAL A 87 5.53 -20.66 7.19
CA VAL A 87 4.22 -20.32 7.72
C VAL A 87 3.17 -20.80 6.72
N VAL A 88 2.36 -21.78 7.12
CA VAL A 88 1.26 -22.31 6.32
C VAL A 88 -0.04 -21.65 6.73
N GLU A 89 -0.79 -21.18 5.75
CA GLU A 89 -2.17 -20.70 5.89
C GLU A 89 -3.10 -21.72 5.24
N VAL A 90 -4.08 -22.25 6.00
CA VAL A 90 -5.12 -23.13 5.49
C VAL A 90 -6.46 -22.44 5.65
N SER A 91 -7.18 -22.28 4.55
CA SER A 91 -8.43 -21.52 4.52
C SER A 91 -9.53 -22.23 3.71
N PHE A 92 -10.76 -22.08 4.16
CA PHE A 92 -11.95 -22.55 3.46
C PHE A 92 -13.13 -21.63 3.76
N THR A 93 -14.05 -21.45 2.79
CA THR A 93 -15.20 -20.57 2.97
C THR A 93 -16.10 -21.05 4.10
N GLY A 94 -16.43 -20.18 5.04
CA GLY A 94 -17.21 -20.52 6.23
C GLY A 94 -16.41 -21.10 7.39
N TYR A 95 -15.08 -21.18 7.28
CA TYR A 95 -14.18 -21.66 8.32
C TYR A 95 -13.15 -20.63 8.73
N SER A 96 -12.66 -20.72 9.97
CA SER A 96 -11.53 -19.95 10.43
C SER A 96 -10.28 -20.32 9.68
N THR A 97 -9.49 -19.33 9.29
CA THR A 97 -8.18 -19.56 8.70
C THR A 97 -7.24 -20.12 9.75
N LEU A 98 -6.67 -21.30 9.49
CA LEU A 98 -5.64 -21.90 10.33
C LEU A 98 -4.26 -21.38 9.89
N VAL A 99 -3.44 -20.92 10.83
CA VAL A 99 -2.06 -20.51 10.59
C VAL A 99 -1.14 -21.30 11.51
N GLU A 100 -0.21 -22.04 10.90
CA GLU A 100 0.80 -22.80 11.63
C GLU A 100 2.21 -22.51 11.13
N HIS A 101 3.16 -22.56 12.07
CA HIS A 101 4.60 -22.55 11.78
C HIS A 101 5.09 -23.98 11.71
N ILE A 102 5.66 -24.39 10.59
CA ILE A 102 6.11 -25.76 10.37
C ILE A 102 7.54 -25.79 9.82
N GLU A 103 8.30 -26.77 10.25
CA GLU A 103 9.65 -27.04 9.74
C GLU A 103 9.58 -28.21 8.76
N ILE A 104 9.96 -27.99 7.49
CA ILE A 104 9.90 -29.00 6.43
C ILE A 104 11.28 -29.18 5.81
N ASN A 105 11.97 -30.25 6.19
CA ASN A 105 13.30 -30.58 5.67
C ASN A 105 13.30 -31.83 4.78
N THR A 106 12.24 -32.64 4.87
CA THR A 106 12.00 -33.88 4.10
C THR A 106 10.52 -33.96 3.77
N ASP A 107 10.14 -34.88 2.90
CA ASP A 107 8.72 -35.14 2.62
C ASP A 107 7.95 -35.38 3.91
N MET A 108 6.83 -34.65 4.07
CA MET A 108 6.04 -34.65 5.29
C MET A 108 4.57 -34.95 4.98
N GLN A 109 3.93 -35.71 5.86
CA GLN A 109 2.49 -35.87 5.90
C GLN A 109 1.92 -35.14 7.12
N LYS A 110 0.96 -34.25 6.90
CA LYS A 110 0.30 -33.48 7.95
C LYS A 110 -1.17 -33.23 7.59
N ASP A 111 -2.04 -33.55 8.50
CA ASP A 111 -3.49 -33.29 8.37
C ASP A 111 -3.83 -31.95 9.06
N PHE A 112 -4.83 -31.26 8.53
CA PHE A 112 -5.33 -30.00 9.09
C PHE A 112 -6.82 -30.12 9.38
N ALA A 113 -7.24 -29.71 10.56
CA ALA A 113 -8.63 -29.65 10.97
C ALA A 113 -9.07 -28.19 11.11
N LEU A 114 -10.03 -27.76 10.29
CA LEU A 114 -10.55 -26.39 10.33
C LEU A 114 -11.80 -26.32 11.20
N SER A 115 -11.96 -25.22 11.91
CA SER A 115 -13.12 -24.92 12.73
C SER A 115 -14.07 -23.97 11.99
N THR A 116 -15.38 -24.21 12.07
CA THR A 116 -16.42 -23.28 11.61
C THR A 116 -16.52 -22.02 12.47
N ARG A 117 -15.75 -21.94 13.55
CA ARG A 117 -15.67 -20.78 14.40
C ARG A 117 -15.07 -19.60 13.61
N ILE A 118 -15.82 -18.52 13.48
CA ILE A 118 -15.29 -17.27 12.90
C ILE A 118 -14.37 -16.63 13.94
N VAL A 119 -13.07 -16.57 13.64
CA VAL A 119 -12.11 -15.81 14.44
C VAL A 119 -11.53 -14.76 13.50
N GLU A 120 -11.85 -13.50 13.75
CA GLU A 120 -11.35 -12.40 12.92
C GLU A 120 -9.83 -12.28 13.11
N ASN A 121 -9.05 -11.71 13.35
CA ASN A 121 -7.60 -11.59 13.58
C ASN A 121 -6.72 -12.85 13.38
N GLN A 122 -7.19 -13.84 12.61
CA GLN A 122 -6.36 -14.98 12.19
C GLN A 122 -5.95 -14.79 10.72
N GLY A 123 -4.66 -14.73 10.48
CA GLY A 123 -4.09 -14.59 9.14
C GLY A 123 -2.59 -14.42 9.20
N VAL A 124 -1.96 -14.57 8.06
CA VAL A 124 -0.53 -14.34 7.88
C VAL A 124 -0.34 -12.90 7.44
N VAL A 125 0.67 -12.24 7.97
CA VAL A 125 1.11 -10.90 7.55
C VAL A 125 2.58 -10.92 7.15
N ILE A 126 2.94 -10.05 6.21
CA ILE A 126 4.31 -9.85 5.75
C ILE A 126 4.80 -8.42 5.98
N THR A 127 3.89 -7.51 6.36
CA THR A 127 4.20 -6.09 6.58
C THR A 127 4.86 -5.88 7.93
N GLY A 128 5.96 -5.14 7.97
CA GLY A 128 6.66 -4.81 9.22
C GLY A 128 7.46 -5.95 9.87
N VAL A 129 7.55 -7.09 9.20
CA VAL A 129 8.27 -8.29 9.64
C VAL A 129 9.25 -8.77 8.58
N SER A 130 10.24 -9.56 8.95
CA SER A 130 11.25 -10.04 7.99
C SER A 130 10.78 -11.23 7.15
N GLY A 131 9.82 -12.00 7.66
CA GLY A 131 9.18 -13.13 7.00
C GLY A 131 7.71 -13.18 7.38
N ALA A 132 6.93 -14.00 6.69
CA ALA A 132 5.52 -14.22 7.01
C ALA A 132 5.37 -14.66 8.48
N THR A 133 4.37 -14.11 9.16
CA THR A 133 4.06 -14.47 10.54
C THR A 133 2.55 -14.39 10.80
N SER A 134 2.06 -15.06 11.82
CA SER A 134 0.67 -14.89 12.28
C SER A 134 0.47 -13.48 12.85
N ILE A 135 -0.69 -12.87 12.59
CA ILE A 135 -1.08 -11.58 13.18
C ILE A 135 -0.96 -11.61 14.71
N ARG A 136 -1.32 -12.70 15.35
CA ARG A 136 -1.23 -12.87 16.81
C ARG A 136 0.20 -12.79 17.30
N LYS A 137 1.16 -13.35 16.55
CA LYS A 137 2.60 -13.36 16.88
C LYS A 137 3.34 -12.11 16.46
N ALA A 138 2.71 -11.20 15.71
CA ALA A 138 3.28 -9.89 15.39
C ALA A 138 3.09 -8.93 16.57
N PRO A 139 4.18 -8.41 17.18
CA PRO A 139 4.08 -7.48 18.31
C PRO A 139 3.51 -6.11 17.95
N VAL A 140 3.64 -5.72 16.68
CA VAL A 140 3.12 -4.44 16.17
C VAL A 140 1.64 -4.52 15.84
N PRO A 141 0.86 -3.44 15.98
CA PRO A 141 -0.56 -3.43 15.60
C PRO A 141 -0.71 -3.52 14.09
N ILE A 142 -1.14 -4.67 13.58
CA ILE A 142 -1.39 -4.93 12.17
C ILE A 142 -2.84 -5.38 11.97
N THR A 143 -3.51 -4.79 10.98
CA THR A 143 -4.81 -5.24 10.49
C THR A 143 -4.65 -5.79 9.08
N SER A 144 -5.25 -6.95 8.80
CA SER A 144 -5.23 -7.57 7.47
C SER A 144 -6.65 -7.68 6.93
N ILE A 145 -6.88 -7.18 5.71
CA ILE A 145 -8.21 -7.14 5.08
C ILE A 145 -8.13 -7.92 3.78
N LYS A 146 -8.96 -8.95 3.66
CA LYS A 146 -9.03 -9.80 2.46
C LYS A 146 -9.92 -9.14 1.39
N LYS A 147 -9.74 -9.55 0.14
CA LYS A 147 -10.55 -9.07 -1.01
C LYS A 147 -12.05 -9.16 -0.78
N ALA A 148 -12.52 -10.25 -0.18
CA ALA A 148 -13.95 -10.44 0.10
C ALA A 148 -14.53 -9.32 0.97
N THR A 149 -13.83 -8.93 2.04
CA THR A 149 -14.24 -7.84 2.94
C THR A 149 -14.18 -6.48 2.23
N LEU A 150 -13.14 -6.22 1.44
CA LEU A 150 -13.04 -4.99 0.64
C LEU A 150 -14.21 -4.82 -0.31
N LEU A 151 -14.65 -5.91 -0.96
CA LEU A 151 -15.74 -5.89 -1.94
C LEU A 151 -17.14 -5.82 -1.30
N GLN A 152 -17.29 -6.15 -0.02
CA GLN A 152 -18.53 -6.00 0.74
C GLN A 152 -18.81 -4.55 1.13
N THR A 153 -17.77 -3.70 1.15
CA THR A 153 -17.90 -2.28 1.47
C THR A 153 -18.09 -1.48 0.19
N PRO A 154 -19.30 -0.92 -0.08
CA PRO A 154 -19.50 -0.07 -1.24
C PRO A 154 -18.68 1.20 -1.12
N SER A 155 -17.66 1.35 -1.95
CA SER A 155 -16.74 2.48 -1.92
C SER A 155 -16.45 3.00 -3.33
N GLY A 156 -16.09 4.27 -3.44
CA GLY A 156 -15.67 4.91 -4.69
C GLY A 156 -14.19 4.62 -5.01
N ASN A 157 -13.40 4.36 -3.98
CA ASN A 157 -11.96 4.10 -4.04
C ASN A 157 -11.53 3.20 -2.88
N ILE A 158 -10.30 2.67 -2.94
CA ILE A 158 -9.81 1.70 -1.94
C ILE A 158 -9.68 2.30 -0.53
N ILE A 159 -9.31 3.57 -0.40
CA ILE A 159 -9.10 4.20 0.91
C ILE A 159 -10.42 4.41 1.64
N ASP A 160 -11.48 4.70 0.92
CA ASP A 160 -12.83 4.76 1.46
C ASP A 160 -13.22 3.44 2.11
N ALA A 161 -12.96 2.30 1.45
CA ALA A 161 -13.17 0.97 2.03
C ALA A 161 -12.32 0.73 3.30
N LEU A 162 -11.07 1.25 3.35
CA LEU A 162 -10.18 1.09 4.50
C LEU A 162 -10.54 2.02 5.67
N SER A 163 -11.25 3.11 5.45
CA SER A 163 -11.62 4.08 6.50
C SER A 163 -12.58 3.51 7.56
N HIS A 164 -13.17 2.34 7.29
CA HIS A 164 -13.99 1.61 8.27
C HIS A 164 -13.16 0.80 9.29
N VAL A 165 -11.84 0.71 9.11
CA VAL A 165 -10.95 0.03 10.05
C VAL A 165 -10.68 0.95 11.26
N PRO A 166 -10.82 0.46 12.51
CA PRO A 166 -10.48 1.26 13.68
C PRO A 166 -9.09 1.88 13.60
N GLY A 167 -8.97 3.16 13.96
CA GLY A 167 -7.71 3.92 13.86
C GLY A 167 -7.29 4.32 12.44
N VAL A 168 -8.11 4.05 11.42
CA VAL A 168 -7.93 4.51 10.05
C VAL A 168 -9.07 5.45 9.68
N SER A 169 -8.75 6.56 9.08
CA SER A 169 -9.69 7.52 8.47
C SER A 169 -9.13 7.99 7.13
N GLN A 170 -9.80 8.93 6.50
CA GLN A 170 -9.37 9.45 5.20
C GLN A 170 -9.48 10.98 5.13
N VAL A 171 -8.63 11.60 4.33
CA VAL A 171 -8.88 12.89 3.69
C VAL A 171 -9.42 12.60 2.30
N SER A 172 -10.53 13.22 1.94
CA SER A 172 -11.14 13.08 0.61
C SER A 172 -11.63 14.45 0.13
N THR A 173 -11.25 14.83 -1.08
CA THR A 173 -11.70 16.04 -1.76
C THR A 173 -12.70 15.73 -2.88
N GLY A 174 -13.04 14.44 -3.06
CA GLY A 174 -14.02 13.97 -4.03
C GLY A 174 -14.16 12.44 -4.01
N PRO A 175 -15.16 11.86 -4.71
CA PRO A 175 -15.44 10.42 -4.64
C PRO A 175 -14.29 9.52 -5.08
N ALA A 176 -13.38 10.05 -5.92
CA ALA A 176 -12.24 9.30 -6.46
C ALA A 176 -10.88 9.73 -5.87
N ILE A 177 -10.88 10.67 -4.94
CA ILE A 177 -9.65 11.22 -4.34
C ILE A 177 -9.67 10.95 -2.84
N SER A 178 -8.78 10.10 -2.36
CA SER A 178 -8.64 9.83 -0.93
C SER A 178 -7.22 9.47 -0.55
N LYS A 179 -6.82 9.92 0.64
CA LYS A 179 -5.57 9.56 1.31
C LYS A 179 -5.84 8.93 2.67
N PRO A 180 -5.07 7.92 3.08
CA PRO A 180 -5.24 7.32 4.39
C PRO A 180 -4.68 8.23 5.50
N ILE A 181 -5.40 8.26 6.60
CA ILE A 181 -4.96 8.82 7.88
C ILE A 181 -4.92 7.65 8.87
N ILE A 182 -3.79 7.45 9.51
CA ILE A 182 -3.62 6.44 10.56
C ILE A 182 -3.41 7.16 11.89
N ARG A 183 -4.31 6.91 12.86
CA ARG A 183 -4.25 7.49 14.21
C ARG A 183 -4.08 9.02 14.22
N GLY A 184 -4.80 9.71 13.33
CA GLY A 184 -4.76 11.17 13.20
C GLY A 184 -3.58 11.72 12.39
N LEU A 185 -2.68 10.88 11.90
CA LEU A 185 -1.54 11.28 11.08
C LEU A 185 -1.76 10.86 9.63
N GLY A 186 -1.71 11.79 8.72
CA GLY A 186 -1.92 11.59 7.28
C GLY A 186 -0.78 12.15 6.43
N ALA A 187 -1.09 12.37 5.17
CA ALA A 187 -0.18 12.87 4.14
C ALA A 187 1.13 12.04 4.07
N ASN A 188 2.25 12.72 4.08
CA ASN A 188 3.58 12.11 3.95
C ASN A 188 4.08 11.35 5.20
N ARG A 189 3.19 11.02 6.16
CA ARG A 189 3.50 10.21 7.35
C ARG A 189 2.99 8.78 7.24
N VAL A 190 2.23 8.48 6.17
CA VAL A 190 1.76 7.13 5.83
C VAL A 190 2.43 6.68 4.55
N VAL A 191 3.15 5.57 4.60
CA VAL A 191 3.77 4.96 3.42
C VAL A 191 2.78 4.03 2.73
N THR A 192 2.59 4.24 1.44
CA THR A 192 1.87 3.32 0.57
C THR A 192 2.85 2.34 -0.07
N VAL A 193 2.60 1.05 0.09
CA VAL A 193 3.37 -0.03 -0.54
C VAL A 193 2.44 -0.81 -1.48
N ASN A 194 2.93 -1.15 -2.66
CA ASN A 194 2.18 -1.91 -3.65
C ASN A 194 3.07 -3.01 -4.24
N ASP A 195 2.75 -4.27 -3.90
CA ASP A 195 3.53 -5.46 -4.28
C ASP A 195 5.02 -5.36 -3.87
N GLY A 196 5.27 -4.89 -2.66
CA GLY A 196 6.60 -4.87 -2.03
C GLY A 196 7.47 -3.66 -2.39
N ILE A 197 6.99 -2.72 -3.20
CA ILE A 197 7.67 -1.46 -3.47
C ILE A 197 6.86 -0.27 -2.99
N ARG A 198 7.55 0.77 -2.54
CA ARG A 198 6.93 2.04 -2.15
C ARG A 198 6.36 2.75 -3.37
N GLN A 199 5.09 3.13 -3.34
CA GLN A 199 4.41 3.90 -4.37
C GLN A 199 4.37 5.37 -3.96
N GLU A 200 4.81 6.23 -4.86
CA GLU A 200 4.84 7.68 -4.71
C GLU A 200 3.97 8.32 -5.79
N GLY A 201 3.45 9.49 -5.53
CA GLY A 201 2.56 10.24 -6.42
C GLY A 201 1.52 11.06 -5.65
N GLN A 202 1.31 10.73 -4.38
CA GLN A 202 0.33 11.38 -3.49
C GLN A 202 0.93 12.44 -2.56
N GLN A 203 2.23 12.72 -2.66
CA GLN A 203 2.95 13.57 -1.69
C GLN A 203 2.76 15.08 -1.91
N TRP A 204 2.12 15.50 -3.01
CA TRP A 204 2.08 16.89 -3.40
C TRP A 204 1.05 17.70 -2.62
N GLY A 205 -0.19 17.27 -2.55
CA GLY A 205 -1.30 17.98 -1.91
C GLY A 205 -2.40 17.05 -1.42
N ASP A 206 -3.41 17.58 -0.73
CA ASP A 206 -4.52 16.80 -0.18
C ASP A 206 -5.49 16.32 -1.27
N GLU A 207 -5.53 16.99 -2.41
CA GLU A 207 -6.32 16.67 -3.61
C GLU A 207 -5.72 15.55 -4.46
N HIS A 208 -4.55 15.01 -4.08
CA HIS A 208 -3.89 13.92 -4.77
C HIS A 208 -4.16 12.58 -4.07
N GLY A 209 -5.06 11.77 -4.62
CA GLY A 209 -5.40 10.44 -4.12
C GLY A 209 -4.34 9.37 -4.39
N ILE A 210 -4.60 8.16 -3.90
CA ILE A 210 -3.75 6.99 -4.14
C ILE A 210 -4.21 6.29 -5.42
N GLU A 211 -3.27 6.03 -6.34
CA GLU A 211 -3.51 5.40 -7.64
C GLU A 211 -3.43 3.87 -7.53
N ILE A 212 -4.49 3.24 -7.03
CA ILE A 212 -4.60 1.78 -6.89
C ILE A 212 -6.00 1.33 -7.29
N ASP A 213 -6.07 0.35 -8.18
CA ASP A 213 -7.30 -0.34 -8.56
C ASP A 213 -7.72 -1.33 -7.47
N GLU A 214 -8.74 -0.99 -6.68
CA GLU A 214 -9.23 -1.85 -5.59
C GLU A 214 -9.73 -3.22 -6.06
N MET A 215 -10.21 -3.31 -7.30
CA MET A 215 -10.69 -4.58 -7.87
C MET A 215 -9.56 -5.57 -8.15
N SER A 216 -8.32 -5.08 -8.31
CA SER A 216 -7.13 -5.90 -8.52
C SER A 216 -6.50 -6.40 -7.22
N VAL A 217 -6.78 -5.73 -6.09
CA VAL A 217 -6.17 -6.04 -4.81
C VAL A 217 -6.71 -7.36 -4.26
N SER A 218 -5.82 -8.22 -3.81
CA SER A 218 -6.13 -9.50 -3.16
C SER A 218 -6.18 -9.39 -1.64
N LYS A 219 -5.37 -8.50 -1.07
CA LYS A 219 -5.22 -8.30 0.36
C LYS A 219 -4.63 -6.93 0.66
N VAL A 220 -5.05 -6.30 1.75
CA VAL A 220 -4.43 -5.09 2.29
C VAL A 220 -3.95 -5.38 3.71
N GLU A 221 -2.73 -4.97 4.02
CA GLU A 221 -2.19 -4.99 5.38
C GLU A 221 -1.93 -3.56 5.84
N ILE A 222 -2.47 -3.19 7.01
CA ILE A 222 -2.30 -1.87 7.60
C ILE A 222 -1.51 -2.02 8.88
N LEU A 223 -0.28 -1.51 8.88
CA LEU A 223 0.56 -1.40 10.07
C LEU A 223 0.36 -0.03 10.67
N LYS A 224 -0.01 0.03 11.96
CA LYS A 224 -0.28 1.28 12.68
C LYS A 224 0.87 1.62 13.62
N GLY A 225 1.37 2.85 13.52
CA GLY A 225 2.53 3.31 14.27
C GLY A 225 3.84 3.25 13.48
N PRO A 226 4.96 3.71 14.06
CA PRO A 226 6.21 3.85 13.35
C PRO A 226 6.73 2.53 12.78
N ALA A 227 6.82 2.45 11.47
CA ALA A 227 7.30 1.30 10.70
C ALA A 227 8.63 1.57 10.00
N SER A 228 9.34 2.62 10.40
CA SER A 228 10.57 3.06 9.76
C SER A 228 11.66 2.00 9.75
N LEU A 229 11.65 1.04 10.70
CA LEU A 229 12.60 -0.07 10.73
C LEU A 229 12.63 -0.85 9.40
N MET A 230 11.48 -1.14 8.80
CA MET A 230 11.40 -1.91 7.56
C MET A 230 11.29 -1.02 6.31
N TYR A 231 10.64 0.14 6.44
CA TYR A 231 10.25 0.97 5.30
C TYR A 231 11.01 2.29 5.18
N GLY A 232 11.82 2.64 6.17
CA GLY A 232 12.64 3.86 6.20
C GLY A 232 11.84 5.12 6.50
N SER A 233 12.25 6.24 5.87
CA SER A 233 11.60 7.53 6.04
C SER A 233 10.12 7.49 5.68
N ASP A 234 9.34 8.35 6.33
CA ASP A 234 7.93 8.63 6.06
C ASP A 234 6.93 7.57 6.61
N ALA A 235 7.40 6.43 7.10
CA ALA A 235 6.57 5.44 7.80
C ALA A 235 6.38 5.80 9.30
N LEU A 236 6.07 7.06 9.59
CA LEU A 236 5.95 7.60 10.96
C LEU A 236 4.58 7.29 11.57
N ALA A 237 3.52 7.37 10.79
CA ALA A 237 2.15 7.01 11.20
C ALA A 237 1.86 5.53 10.97
N GLY A 238 2.47 4.95 9.93
CA GLY A 238 2.26 3.57 9.56
C GLY A 238 2.47 3.29 8.08
N VAL A 239 2.02 2.10 7.69
CA VAL A 239 2.14 1.61 6.31
C VAL A 239 0.81 1.00 5.87
N VAL A 240 0.38 1.29 4.65
CA VAL A 240 -0.69 0.57 3.96
C VAL A 240 -0.07 -0.21 2.81
N ASN A 241 -0.09 -1.54 2.92
CA ASN A 241 0.52 -2.45 1.95
C ASN A 241 -0.57 -3.16 1.13
N PHE A 242 -0.60 -2.91 -0.16
CA PHE A 242 -1.49 -3.51 -1.13
C PHE A 242 -0.80 -4.70 -1.81
N ILE A 243 -1.44 -5.85 -1.77
CA ILE A 243 -0.92 -7.10 -2.31
C ILE A 243 -1.87 -7.56 -3.42
N THR A 244 -1.37 -7.56 -4.66
CA THR A 244 -2.13 -8.00 -5.85
C THR A 244 -1.66 -9.37 -6.33
N ASN A 245 -0.40 -9.71 -6.09
CA ASN A 245 0.29 -10.87 -6.61
C ASN A 245 0.15 -12.09 -5.68
N VAL A 246 -1.02 -12.73 -5.72
CA VAL A 246 -1.28 -14.01 -5.03
C VAL A 246 -1.57 -15.08 -6.09
N PRO A 247 -0.69 -16.10 -6.25
CA PRO A 247 -0.88 -17.15 -7.23
C PRO A 247 -2.17 -17.96 -7.05
N ALA A 248 -2.75 -18.37 -8.17
CA ALA A 248 -3.81 -19.36 -8.15
C ALA A 248 -3.28 -20.72 -7.66
N PRO A 249 -4.11 -21.62 -7.10
CA PRO A 249 -3.71 -22.96 -6.74
C PRO A 249 -3.08 -23.73 -7.91
N GLU A 250 -2.11 -24.57 -7.61
CA GLU A 250 -1.44 -25.40 -8.62
C GLU A 250 -2.47 -26.25 -9.41
N GLY A 251 -2.30 -26.31 -10.73
CA GLY A 251 -3.16 -27.05 -11.64
C GLY A 251 -4.47 -26.36 -12.00
N THR A 252 -4.70 -25.12 -11.56
CA THR A 252 -5.97 -24.41 -11.81
C THR A 252 -5.89 -23.32 -12.86
N LEU A 253 -7.00 -23.10 -13.55
CA LEU A 253 -7.29 -21.93 -14.38
C LEU A 253 -8.57 -21.28 -13.84
N ARG A 254 -8.51 -20.01 -13.50
CA ARG A 254 -9.64 -19.25 -12.92
C ARG A 254 -9.92 -18.01 -13.77
N ALA A 255 -11.19 -17.77 -14.05
CA ALA A 255 -11.67 -16.53 -14.62
C ALA A 255 -12.69 -15.91 -13.67
N ASN A 256 -12.55 -14.60 -13.42
CA ASN A 256 -13.47 -13.86 -12.58
C ASN A 256 -13.98 -12.65 -13.34
N TRP A 257 -15.27 -12.38 -13.18
CA TRP A 257 -15.90 -11.13 -13.58
C TRP A 257 -16.57 -10.52 -12.35
N LEU A 258 -16.21 -9.30 -12.03
CA LEU A 258 -16.79 -8.51 -10.96
C LEU A 258 -17.46 -7.29 -11.58
N SER A 259 -18.71 -7.04 -11.21
CA SER A 259 -19.45 -5.84 -11.60
C SER A 259 -20.06 -5.20 -10.36
N ASN A 260 -19.93 -3.87 -10.25
CA ASN A 260 -20.51 -3.08 -9.16
C ASN A 260 -21.28 -1.89 -9.76
N TYR A 261 -22.47 -1.65 -9.24
CA TYR A 261 -23.30 -0.49 -9.57
C TYR A 261 -23.68 0.26 -8.30
N GLN A 262 -23.50 1.59 -8.32
CA GLN A 262 -23.91 2.47 -7.21
C GLN A 262 -24.91 3.50 -7.72
N SER A 263 -26.08 3.58 -7.11
CA SER A 263 -27.21 4.43 -7.59
C SER A 263 -27.01 5.92 -7.32
N ASN A 264 -26.20 6.31 -6.33
CA ASN A 264 -26.02 7.72 -5.96
C ASN A 264 -25.46 8.56 -7.12
N ASN A 265 -24.36 8.10 -7.72
CA ASN A 265 -23.65 8.76 -8.83
C ASN A 265 -23.71 7.97 -10.14
N GLY A 266 -24.51 6.89 -10.17
CA GLY A 266 -24.59 6.00 -11.33
C GLY A 266 -23.24 5.33 -11.66
N LEU A 267 -22.38 5.10 -10.67
CA LEU A 267 -21.11 4.40 -10.87
C LEU A 267 -21.37 3.02 -11.45
N LEU A 268 -20.71 2.73 -12.56
CA LEU A 268 -20.60 1.39 -13.11
C LEU A 268 -19.13 1.01 -13.16
N ALA A 269 -18.80 -0.04 -12.41
CA ALA A 269 -17.45 -0.57 -12.32
C ALA A 269 -17.43 -2.04 -12.74
N ASN A 270 -16.48 -2.43 -13.58
CA ASN A 270 -16.30 -3.79 -14.04
C ASN A 270 -14.83 -4.17 -13.99
N ASN A 271 -14.55 -5.40 -13.56
CA ASN A 271 -13.23 -6.02 -13.61
C ASN A 271 -13.35 -7.43 -14.19
N ILE A 272 -12.46 -7.75 -15.11
CA ILE A 272 -12.29 -9.10 -15.65
C ILE A 272 -10.85 -9.51 -15.34
N SER A 273 -10.68 -10.72 -14.79
CA SER A 273 -9.36 -11.28 -14.52
C SER A 273 -9.31 -12.76 -14.89
N VAL A 274 -8.15 -13.18 -15.41
CA VAL A 274 -7.85 -14.59 -15.69
C VAL A 274 -6.50 -14.91 -15.08
N ALA A 275 -6.44 -16.01 -14.33
CA ALA A 275 -5.24 -16.47 -13.65
C ALA A 275 -5.06 -17.97 -13.83
N GLY A 276 -3.82 -18.42 -13.92
CA GLY A 276 -3.49 -19.83 -14.02
C GLY A 276 -2.19 -20.19 -13.32
N ASN A 277 -2.07 -21.45 -12.93
CA ASN A 277 -0.87 -22.00 -12.34
C ASN A 277 -0.70 -23.45 -12.79
N LYS A 278 0.43 -23.77 -13.41
CA LYS A 278 0.76 -25.12 -13.84
C LYS A 278 2.27 -25.37 -13.77
N ASN A 279 2.66 -26.40 -13.05
CA ASN A 279 4.07 -26.79 -12.87
C ASN A 279 4.95 -25.65 -12.34
N GLY A 280 4.37 -24.81 -11.44
CA GLY A 280 5.04 -23.64 -10.87
C GLY A 280 5.13 -22.43 -11.80
N PHE A 281 4.72 -22.52 -13.07
CA PHE A 281 4.48 -21.34 -13.89
C PHE A 281 3.09 -20.79 -13.57
N ASN A 282 3.04 -19.57 -13.05
CA ASN A 282 1.81 -18.93 -12.65
C ASN A 282 1.70 -17.53 -13.27
N TRP A 283 0.49 -17.12 -13.55
CA TRP A 283 0.22 -15.85 -14.19
C TRP A 283 -1.17 -15.33 -13.83
N ASN A 284 -1.32 -14.02 -13.94
CA ASN A 284 -2.59 -13.32 -13.83
C ASN A 284 -2.59 -12.15 -14.81
N VAL A 285 -3.72 -11.90 -15.44
CA VAL A 285 -3.99 -10.68 -16.22
C VAL A 285 -5.37 -10.19 -15.86
N TYR A 286 -5.51 -8.88 -15.65
CA TYR A 286 -6.78 -8.25 -15.36
C TYR A 286 -6.94 -6.92 -16.11
N GLY A 287 -8.21 -6.52 -16.30
CA GLY A 287 -8.58 -5.20 -16.75
C GLY A 287 -9.81 -4.69 -16.00
N SER A 288 -9.80 -3.40 -15.65
CA SER A 288 -10.89 -2.73 -14.93
C SER A 288 -11.32 -1.47 -15.66
N HIS A 289 -12.61 -1.17 -15.57
CA HIS A 289 -13.19 0.08 -16.04
C HIS A 289 -14.24 0.57 -15.06
N LYS A 290 -14.13 1.86 -14.67
CA LYS A 290 -15.11 2.55 -13.84
C LYS A 290 -15.55 3.83 -14.55
N SER A 291 -16.83 4.18 -14.41
CA SER A 291 -17.38 5.44 -14.85
C SER A 291 -18.50 5.88 -13.92
N ALA A 292 -18.39 7.08 -13.37
CA ALA A 292 -19.36 7.70 -12.49
C ALA A 292 -19.77 9.07 -13.02
N GLY A 293 -21.05 9.43 -12.84
CA GLY A 293 -21.54 10.80 -12.95
C GLY A 293 -21.37 11.55 -11.63
N ASP A 294 -21.93 12.72 -11.54
CA ASP A 294 -21.92 13.54 -10.34
C ASP A 294 -22.69 12.88 -9.21
N TYR A 295 -22.10 12.87 -7.99
CA TYR A 295 -22.77 12.34 -6.81
C TYR A 295 -23.87 13.27 -6.31
N LYS A 296 -24.80 12.69 -5.56
CA LYS A 296 -25.92 13.41 -4.95
C LYS A 296 -25.79 13.49 -3.45
N ASN A 297 -26.07 14.68 -2.90
CA ASN A 297 -26.28 14.87 -1.49
C ASN A 297 -27.63 15.58 -1.24
N LYS A 298 -28.02 15.69 0.05
CA LYS A 298 -29.31 16.28 0.41
C LYS A 298 -29.33 17.82 0.24
N HIS A 299 -28.19 18.46 0.36
CA HIS A 299 -28.07 19.92 0.34
C HIS A 299 -28.03 20.46 -1.08
N ASP A 300 -27.20 19.88 -1.93
CA ASP A 300 -26.85 20.39 -3.27
C ASP A 300 -27.63 19.71 -4.39
N GLY A 301 -28.29 18.59 -4.11
CA GLY A 301 -28.72 17.71 -5.18
C GLY A 301 -27.53 17.02 -5.81
N ARG A 302 -27.28 17.21 -7.11
CA ARG A 302 -26.04 16.78 -7.77
C ARG A 302 -24.93 17.80 -7.57
N VAL A 303 -23.74 17.35 -7.22
CA VAL A 303 -22.56 18.19 -7.05
C VAL A 303 -21.77 18.25 -8.34
N LEU A 304 -21.81 19.39 -9.00
CA LEU A 304 -21.23 19.64 -10.33
C LEU A 304 -19.74 19.23 -10.36
N ASN A 305 -19.35 18.55 -11.44
CA ASN A 305 -17.97 18.13 -11.74
C ASN A 305 -17.34 17.16 -10.74
N SER A 306 -18.15 16.48 -9.92
CA SER A 306 -17.66 15.43 -9.01
C SER A 306 -17.52 14.03 -9.66
N ARG A 307 -17.72 13.95 -10.95
CA ARG A 307 -17.66 12.77 -11.81
C ARG A 307 -16.24 12.30 -12.09
N PHE A 308 -16.10 11.01 -12.40
CA PHE A 308 -14.78 10.45 -12.75
C PHE A 308 -14.88 9.23 -13.67
N ASN A 309 -13.77 8.89 -14.30
CA ASN A 309 -13.60 7.63 -15.01
C ASN A 309 -12.20 7.06 -14.77
N GLU A 310 -12.08 5.74 -14.84
CA GLU A 310 -10.85 5.01 -14.55
C GLU A 310 -10.74 3.80 -15.47
N LYS A 311 -9.52 3.54 -15.98
CA LYS A 311 -9.18 2.39 -16.83
C LYS A 311 -7.86 1.80 -16.39
N ASN A 312 -7.91 0.57 -15.90
CA ASN A 312 -6.73 -0.09 -15.38
C ASN A 312 -6.48 -1.40 -16.12
N VAL A 313 -5.21 -1.76 -16.23
CA VAL A 313 -4.78 -3.06 -16.72
C VAL A 313 -3.51 -3.46 -15.99
N GLY A 314 -3.39 -4.73 -15.68
CA GLY A 314 -2.20 -5.24 -15.02
C GLY A 314 -2.19 -6.76 -14.94
N GLY A 315 -1.17 -7.25 -14.26
CA GLY A 315 -0.98 -8.68 -14.05
C GLY A 315 0.44 -9.04 -13.66
N TYR A 316 0.72 -10.32 -13.64
CA TYR A 316 2.07 -10.82 -13.41
C TYR A 316 2.33 -12.13 -14.14
N LEU A 317 3.62 -12.41 -14.36
CA LEU A 317 4.15 -13.70 -14.77
C LEU A 317 5.11 -14.20 -13.70
N GLY A 318 5.01 -15.44 -13.27
CA GLY A 318 5.78 -15.98 -12.17
C GLY A 318 6.26 -17.40 -12.39
N LEU A 319 7.41 -17.71 -11.79
CA LEU A 319 7.96 -19.05 -11.66
C LEU A 319 8.21 -19.35 -10.19
N ASN A 320 7.59 -20.43 -9.68
CA ASN A 320 7.79 -20.95 -8.33
C ASN A 320 8.38 -22.35 -8.44
N LYS A 321 9.55 -22.58 -7.85
CA LYS A 321 10.29 -23.85 -7.89
C LYS A 321 10.95 -24.10 -6.52
N GLY A 322 11.60 -25.24 -6.36
CA GLY A 322 12.33 -25.57 -5.13
C GLY A 322 13.48 -24.62 -4.76
N TRP A 323 13.87 -23.71 -5.66
CA TRP A 323 14.83 -22.65 -5.39
C TRP A 323 14.17 -21.34 -4.91
N GLY A 324 12.83 -21.29 -4.81
CA GLY A 324 12.07 -20.10 -4.47
C GLY A 324 11.18 -19.63 -5.61
N TYR A 325 11.00 -18.31 -5.75
CA TYR A 325 10.19 -17.72 -6.81
C TYR A 325 10.82 -16.49 -7.45
N SER A 326 10.40 -16.22 -8.69
CA SER A 326 10.68 -14.98 -9.42
C SER A 326 9.41 -14.55 -10.16
N HIS A 327 8.89 -13.37 -9.83
CA HIS A 327 7.68 -12.80 -10.40
C HIS A 327 7.97 -11.45 -11.05
N LEU A 328 7.43 -11.24 -12.25
CA LEU A 328 7.43 -9.96 -12.94
C LEU A 328 6.00 -9.41 -12.93
N ILE A 329 5.78 -8.31 -12.23
CA ILE A 329 4.47 -7.68 -12.03
C ILE A 329 4.43 -6.40 -12.82
N PHE A 330 3.33 -6.14 -13.52
CA PHE A 330 3.12 -4.90 -14.25
C PHE A 330 1.72 -4.36 -14.00
N SER A 331 1.57 -3.03 -13.99
CA SER A 331 0.26 -2.38 -13.97
C SER A 331 0.30 -1.01 -14.61
N ARG A 332 -0.85 -0.60 -15.15
CA ARG A 332 -1.17 0.75 -15.58
C ARG A 332 -2.48 1.15 -14.95
N PHE A 333 -2.45 2.26 -14.22
CA PHE A 333 -3.61 2.97 -13.69
C PHE A 333 -3.81 4.24 -14.53
N ASP A 334 -5.02 4.56 -14.97
CA ASP A 334 -5.34 5.77 -15.73
C ASP A 334 -6.70 6.29 -15.27
N GLN A 335 -6.68 7.38 -14.52
CA GLN A 335 -7.86 8.02 -13.95
C GLN A 335 -7.99 9.45 -14.46
N ARG A 336 -9.23 9.85 -14.77
CA ARG A 336 -9.61 11.24 -14.99
C ARG A 336 -10.77 11.58 -14.05
N LEU A 337 -10.68 12.72 -13.41
CA LEU A 337 -11.68 13.19 -12.46
C LEU A 337 -11.88 14.70 -12.59
N GLY A 338 -13.11 15.15 -12.32
CA GLY A 338 -13.39 16.55 -12.16
C GLY A 338 -13.01 17.06 -10.77
N LEU A 339 -12.61 18.30 -10.68
CA LEU A 339 -12.40 19.02 -9.43
C LEU A 339 -13.64 19.88 -9.17
N VAL A 340 -14.10 19.86 -7.90
CA VAL A 340 -15.32 20.58 -7.50
C VAL A 340 -14.91 21.97 -6.98
N GLU A 341 -15.29 23.02 -7.69
CA GLU A 341 -15.10 24.42 -7.24
C GLU A 341 -16.23 24.85 -6.33
N GLY A 342 -17.45 24.60 -6.73
CA GLY A 342 -18.62 24.86 -5.89
C GLY A 342 -19.27 26.22 -6.09
N ASP A 343 -18.83 27.02 -7.06
CA ASP A 343 -19.36 28.35 -7.36
C ASP A 343 -20.84 28.32 -7.71
N ARG A 344 -21.56 29.33 -7.20
CA ARG A 344 -23.00 29.39 -7.35
C ARG A 344 -23.45 30.80 -7.72
N ASP A 345 -24.48 30.85 -8.55
CA ASP A 345 -25.21 32.05 -8.87
C ASP A 345 -26.04 32.55 -7.64
N ASP A 346 -25.78 33.76 -7.18
CA ASP A 346 -26.39 34.32 -5.99
C ASP A 346 -27.93 34.45 -6.05
N ALA A 347 -28.47 34.60 -7.26
CA ALA A 347 -29.91 34.78 -7.45
C ALA A 347 -30.66 33.44 -7.47
N THR A 348 -30.07 32.40 -8.02
CA THR A 348 -30.74 31.11 -8.25
C THR A 348 -30.22 29.98 -7.36
N GLY A 349 -29.04 30.12 -6.74
CA GLY A 349 -28.33 29.10 -5.96
C GLY A 349 -27.83 27.93 -6.80
N LYS A 350 -27.91 28.02 -8.13
CA LYS A 350 -27.44 26.97 -9.05
C LYS A 350 -25.94 27.07 -9.24
N PHE A 351 -25.31 25.92 -9.55
CA PHE A 351 -23.88 25.88 -9.86
C PHE A 351 -23.57 26.71 -11.12
N ILE A 352 -22.41 27.37 -11.08
CA ILE A 352 -21.81 28.06 -12.21
C ILE A 352 -20.73 27.18 -12.82
N LEU A 353 -20.67 27.15 -14.13
CA LEU A 353 -19.57 26.58 -14.92
C LEU A 353 -18.67 27.70 -15.39
N PHE A 354 -17.36 27.49 -15.28
CA PHE A 354 -16.32 28.43 -15.75
C PHE A 354 -16.42 29.80 -15.08
N ALA A 355 -16.63 29.80 -13.76
CA ALA A 355 -16.75 31.01 -12.96
C ALA A 355 -15.57 31.96 -13.19
N GLY A 356 -15.85 33.28 -13.27
CA GLY A 356 -14.83 34.30 -13.49
C GLY A 356 -14.25 34.38 -14.92
N THR A 357 -14.71 33.55 -15.86
CA THR A 357 -14.22 33.55 -17.25
C THR A 357 -15.21 34.16 -18.23
N PRO A 358 -14.78 34.56 -19.45
CA PRO A 358 -15.69 35.06 -20.49
C PRO A 358 -16.76 34.08 -20.94
N ILE A 359 -16.64 32.81 -20.64
CA ILE A 359 -17.60 31.73 -21.02
C ILE A 359 -18.41 31.24 -19.81
N GLU A 360 -18.40 32.00 -18.72
CA GLU A 360 -19.20 31.72 -17.52
C GLU A 360 -20.67 31.52 -17.85
N ARG A 361 -21.29 30.49 -17.26
CA ARG A 361 -22.73 30.23 -17.38
C ARG A 361 -23.26 29.37 -16.23
N ILE A 362 -24.54 29.50 -15.97
CA ILE A 362 -25.25 28.62 -15.03
C ILE A 362 -25.30 27.19 -15.61
N ALA A 363 -25.01 26.20 -14.76
CA ALA A 363 -25.10 24.80 -15.12
C ALA A 363 -26.56 24.37 -15.36
N THR A 364 -26.77 23.60 -16.42
CA THR A 364 -28.05 23.00 -16.77
C THR A 364 -28.21 21.61 -16.18
N GLU A 365 -29.43 21.05 -16.21
CA GLU A 365 -29.66 19.66 -15.81
C GLU A 365 -28.89 18.66 -16.71
N GLU A 366 -28.74 18.98 -18.00
CA GLU A 366 -27.95 18.18 -18.94
C GLU A 366 -26.46 18.14 -18.53
N ASP A 367 -25.90 19.27 -18.06
CA ASP A 367 -24.55 19.34 -17.53
C ASP A 367 -24.38 18.44 -16.30
N LEU A 368 -25.34 18.49 -15.36
CA LEU A 368 -25.32 17.70 -14.13
C LEU A 368 -25.52 16.18 -14.38
N GLU A 369 -26.21 15.79 -15.44
CA GLU A 369 -26.43 14.38 -15.82
C GLU A 369 -25.32 13.82 -16.71
N SER A 370 -24.51 14.68 -17.31
CA SER A 370 -23.42 14.32 -18.20
C SER A 370 -22.35 13.51 -17.46
N ARG A 371 -21.61 12.70 -18.22
CA ARG A 371 -20.36 12.04 -17.77
C ARG A 371 -19.10 12.69 -18.35
N LYS A 372 -19.28 13.79 -19.11
CA LYS A 372 -18.17 14.58 -19.65
C LYS A 372 -17.57 15.41 -18.52
N LEU A 373 -16.25 15.33 -18.33
CA LEU A 373 -15.53 16.16 -17.39
C LEU A 373 -15.49 17.62 -17.86
N PHE A 374 -15.67 18.54 -16.94
CA PHE A 374 -15.46 19.97 -17.14
C PHE A 374 -14.09 20.39 -16.58
N ILE A 375 -13.73 21.61 -16.86
CA ILE A 375 -12.62 22.30 -16.21
C ILE A 375 -13.14 22.86 -14.87
N PRO A 376 -12.35 22.78 -13.77
CA PRO A 376 -11.06 22.12 -13.70
C PRO A 376 -11.17 20.58 -13.60
N ASN A 377 -10.17 19.90 -14.12
CA ASN A 377 -10.08 18.45 -14.01
C ASN A 377 -8.64 17.97 -13.92
N GLN A 378 -8.48 16.74 -13.46
CA GLN A 378 -7.18 16.10 -13.28
C GLN A 378 -7.12 14.78 -14.06
N ARG A 379 -5.95 14.46 -14.62
CA ARG A 379 -5.63 13.13 -15.13
C ARG A 379 -4.38 12.58 -14.51
N VAL A 380 -4.47 11.39 -13.94
CA VAL A 380 -3.33 10.67 -13.39
C VAL A 380 -3.11 9.36 -14.16
N GLN A 381 -1.86 9.12 -14.55
CA GLN A 381 -1.43 7.87 -15.17
C GLN A 381 -0.24 7.32 -14.39
N HIS A 382 -0.38 6.13 -13.84
CA HIS A 382 0.69 5.47 -13.09
C HIS A 382 1.07 4.14 -13.76
N TYR A 383 2.33 4.02 -14.13
CA TYR A 383 2.92 2.81 -14.71
C TYR A 383 3.86 2.18 -13.71
N LYS A 384 3.72 0.88 -13.49
CA LYS A 384 4.52 0.10 -12.53
C LYS A 384 5.05 -1.17 -13.19
N LEU A 385 6.35 -1.46 -12.97
CA LEU A 385 6.99 -2.72 -13.30
C LEU A 385 7.83 -3.16 -12.10
N VAL A 386 7.57 -4.34 -11.56
CA VAL A 386 8.26 -4.89 -10.39
C VAL A 386 8.80 -6.27 -10.69
N SER A 387 10.07 -6.50 -10.36
CA SER A 387 10.66 -7.83 -10.23
C SER A 387 10.70 -8.19 -8.75
N ASP A 388 9.88 -9.18 -8.35
CA ASP A 388 9.75 -9.66 -6.97
C ASP A 388 10.29 -11.09 -6.89
N ASN A 389 11.37 -11.27 -6.12
CA ASN A 389 12.11 -12.52 -6.08
C ASN A 389 12.41 -12.96 -4.66
N ASN A 390 12.40 -14.26 -4.43
CA ASN A 390 12.83 -14.89 -3.20
C ASN A 390 13.60 -16.17 -3.53
N PHE A 391 14.87 -16.22 -3.22
CA PHE A 391 15.77 -17.33 -3.52
C PHE A 391 16.14 -18.08 -2.25
N ALA A 392 15.91 -19.39 -2.23
CA ALA A 392 16.40 -20.29 -1.19
C ALA A 392 17.88 -20.62 -1.47
N ILE A 393 18.76 -20.31 -0.54
CA ILE A 393 20.21 -20.53 -0.59
C ILE A 393 20.61 -21.38 0.63
N GLY A 394 20.55 -22.70 0.48
CA GLY A 394 20.64 -23.61 1.63
C GLY A 394 19.46 -23.38 2.58
N GLN A 395 19.76 -23.07 3.85
CA GLN A 395 18.77 -22.70 4.86
C GLN A 395 18.52 -21.17 4.94
N SER A 396 19.19 -20.39 4.11
CA SER A 396 19.01 -18.93 4.03
C SER A 396 18.02 -18.57 2.93
N ARG A 397 17.47 -17.35 2.99
CA ARG A 397 16.64 -16.77 1.93
C ARG A 397 17.16 -15.40 1.52
N LEU A 398 17.21 -15.14 0.22
CA LEU A 398 17.56 -13.86 -0.35
C LEU A 398 16.34 -13.29 -1.07
N LYS A 399 15.74 -12.23 -0.51
CA LYS A 399 14.63 -11.50 -1.12
C LYS A 399 15.19 -10.30 -1.91
N LEU A 400 14.78 -10.14 -3.16
CA LEU A 400 15.18 -9.03 -4.03
C LEU A 400 13.96 -8.46 -4.74
N ASN A 401 13.62 -7.21 -4.43
CA ASN A 401 12.58 -6.47 -5.14
C ASN A 401 13.21 -5.29 -5.86
N LEU A 402 12.93 -5.18 -7.15
CA LEU A 402 13.32 -4.05 -7.98
C LEU A 402 12.08 -3.49 -8.65
N GLY A 403 11.84 -2.20 -8.52
CA GLY A 403 10.67 -1.53 -9.07
C GLY A 403 11.05 -0.34 -9.95
N TYR A 404 10.35 -0.18 -11.06
CA TYR A 404 10.33 1.05 -11.84
C TYR A 404 8.90 1.57 -11.91
N GLN A 405 8.73 2.84 -11.60
CA GLN A 405 7.45 3.52 -11.64
C GLN A 405 7.58 4.83 -12.42
N ASN A 406 6.51 5.19 -13.12
CA ASN A 406 6.35 6.51 -13.73
C ASN A 406 4.93 7.01 -13.45
N ASN A 407 4.84 8.10 -12.68
CA ASN A 407 3.59 8.79 -12.38
C ASN A 407 3.53 10.07 -13.21
N LEU A 408 2.48 10.21 -14.00
CA LEU A 408 2.18 11.38 -14.82
C LEU A 408 0.90 12.00 -14.28
N ARG A 409 1.02 13.14 -13.62
CA ARG A 409 -0.11 13.90 -13.09
C ARG A 409 -0.26 15.18 -13.88
N LYS A 410 -1.47 15.42 -14.38
CA LYS A 410 -1.82 16.58 -15.19
C LYS A 410 -3.06 17.22 -14.62
N GLU A 411 -3.03 18.55 -14.51
CA GLU A 411 -4.16 19.36 -14.09
C GLU A 411 -4.49 20.34 -15.19
N PHE A 412 -5.78 20.56 -15.40
CA PHE A 412 -6.34 21.38 -16.45
C PHE A 412 -7.32 22.35 -15.81
N GLY A 413 -6.95 23.62 -15.70
CA GLY A 413 -7.75 24.70 -15.07
C GLY A 413 -8.23 25.73 -16.09
N ASN A 414 -7.52 25.90 -17.22
CA ASN A 414 -7.85 26.92 -18.20
C ASN A 414 -9.13 26.59 -18.98
N ALA A 415 -10.21 27.33 -18.69
CA ALA A 415 -11.50 27.15 -19.38
C ALA A 415 -11.48 27.62 -20.83
N GLU A 416 -10.59 28.55 -21.23
CA GLU A 416 -10.45 29.04 -22.59
C GLU A 416 -9.61 28.10 -23.46
N ASP A 417 -8.65 27.40 -22.87
CA ASP A 417 -7.87 26.31 -23.50
C ASP A 417 -7.93 25.02 -22.67
N PRO A 418 -9.00 24.22 -22.77
CA PRO A 418 -9.20 23.01 -21.95
C PRO A 418 -8.16 21.89 -22.16
N GLU A 419 -7.27 22.00 -23.13
CA GLU A 419 -6.18 21.05 -23.38
C GLU A 419 -4.86 21.55 -22.79
N GLU A 420 -4.77 22.80 -22.33
CA GLU A 420 -3.60 23.32 -21.63
C GLU A 420 -3.39 22.58 -20.32
N GLN A 421 -2.17 22.12 -20.09
CA GLN A 421 -1.77 21.45 -18.87
C GLN A 421 -1.14 22.49 -17.93
N GLU A 422 -1.89 23.02 -17.00
CA GLU A 422 -1.38 23.99 -16.03
C GLU A 422 -0.33 23.34 -15.16
N LEU A 423 -0.65 22.28 -14.46
CA LEU A 423 0.34 21.47 -13.76
C LEU A 423 0.59 20.17 -14.51
N PHE A 424 1.87 19.82 -14.68
CA PHE A 424 2.25 18.52 -15.21
C PHE A 424 3.52 18.00 -14.52
N PHE A 425 3.36 17.04 -13.61
CA PHE A 425 4.45 16.32 -12.98
C PHE A 425 4.74 15.00 -13.71
N ASP A 426 6.00 14.83 -14.17
CA ASP A 426 6.54 13.56 -14.68
C ASP A 426 7.52 12.99 -13.65
N LEU A 427 6.97 12.19 -12.71
CA LEU A 427 7.68 11.61 -11.60
C LEU A 427 8.13 10.20 -11.93
N LYS A 428 9.44 9.95 -11.92
CA LYS A 428 10.05 8.64 -12.13
C LYS A 428 10.70 8.15 -10.86
N THR A 429 10.39 6.91 -10.48
CA THR A 429 10.93 6.29 -9.27
C THR A 429 11.51 4.91 -9.59
N ILE A 430 12.72 4.66 -9.13
CA ILE A 430 13.34 3.34 -9.08
C ILE A 430 13.42 2.94 -7.62
N ASN A 431 12.81 1.82 -7.26
CA ASN A 431 12.86 1.24 -5.92
C ASN A 431 13.78 0.02 -5.91
N TYR A 432 14.50 -0.18 -4.82
CA TYR A 432 15.28 -1.39 -4.58
C TYR A 432 15.14 -1.84 -3.14
N ASN A 433 15.05 -3.16 -2.95
CA ASN A 433 15.03 -3.80 -1.65
C ASN A 433 15.75 -5.15 -1.75
N LEU A 434 16.81 -5.31 -0.98
CA LEU A 434 17.56 -6.54 -0.84
C LEU A 434 17.57 -6.93 0.63
N GLN A 435 17.07 -8.13 0.93
CA GLN A 435 17.03 -8.66 2.29
C GLN A 435 17.59 -10.08 2.31
N TRP A 436 18.51 -10.34 3.23
CA TRP A 436 19.06 -11.64 3.49
C TRP A 436 18.58 -12.16 4.85
N GLN A 437 17.79 -13.23 4.81
CA GLN A 437 17.36 -13.97 5.99
C GLN A 437 18.37 -15.08 6.26
N LEU A 438 18.98 -15.04 7.44
CA LEU A 438 19.96 -16.04 7.86
C LEU A 438 19.25 -17.35 8.23
N PRO A 439 19.99 -18.49 8.26
CA PRO A 439 19.48 -19.71 8.88
C PRO A 439 19.05 -19.46 10.32
N GLU A 440 18.01 -20.14 10.75
CA GLU A 440 17.60 -20.12 12.14
C GLU A 440 18.74 -20.59 13.07
N MET A 441 19.01 -19.82 14.09
CA MET A 441 20.02 -20.15 15.11
C MET A 441 19.41 -20.06 16.51
N LYS A 442 19.18 -21.18 17.17
CA LYS A 442 18.61 -21.24 18.53
C LYS A 442 17.28 -20.49 18.63
N GLU A 443 16.35 -20.74 17.69
CA GLU A 443 15.02 -20.10 17.58
C GLU A 443 15.08 -18.60 17.24
N TRP A 444 16.25 -18.05 16.91
CA TRP A 444 16.40 -16.70 16.41
C TRP A 444 16.36 -16.66 14.89
N HIS A 445 15.44 -15.88 14.36
CA HIS A 445 15.35 -15.51 12.95
C HIS A 445 15.96 -14.11 12.80
N THR A 446 17.07 -14.03 12.11
CA THR A 446 17.79 -12.76 11.90
C THR A 446 17.85 -12.44 10.43
N SER A 447 17.62 -11.19 10.06
CA SER A 447 17.79 -10.71 8.70
C SER A 447 18.50 -9.36 8.64
N PHE A 448 19.25 -9.18 7.57
CA PHE A 448 19.87 -7.91 7.20
C PHE A 448 19.25 -7.43 5.90
N GLY A 449 19.15 -6.14 5.73
CA GLY A 449 18.65 -5.62 4.46
C GLY A 449 19.15 -4.23 4.16
N VAL A 450 19.08 -3.93 2.87
CA VAL A 450 19.27 -2.59 2.33
C VAL A 450 18.11 -2.28 1.38
N ASN A 451 17.54 -1.10 1.51
CA ASN A 451 16.50 -0.64 0.60
C ASN A 451 16.54 0.87 0.43
N GLY A 452 15.83 1.35 -0.55
CA GLY A 452 15.70 2.76 -0.83
C GLY A 452 15.06 3.02 -2.18
N MET A 453 15.18 4.26 -2.62
CA MET A 453 14.69 4.68 -3.93
C MET A 453 15.57 5.77 -4.55
N GLN A 454 15.51 5.86 -5.86
CA GLN A 454 15.94 7.02 -6.62
C GLN A 454 14.73 7.61 -7.32
N GLN A 455 14.51 8.91 -7.13
CA GLN A 455 13.35 9.59 -7.68
C GLN A 455 13.79 10.83 -8.45
N GLN A 456 13.08 11.16 -9.52
CA GLN A 456 13.27 12.38 -10.29
C GLN A 456 11.91 12.91 -10.74
N ASN A 457 11.63 14.18 -10.45
CA ASN A 457 10.48 14.88 -11.00
C ASN A 457 10.89 15.90 -12.05
N LYS A 458 10.09 16.04 -13.11
CA LYS A 458 10.17 17.09 -14.09
C LYS A 458 8.83 17.79 -14.22
N ASN A 459 8.86 19.11 -14.28
CA ASN A 459 7.70 19.94 -14.54
C ASN A 459 7.56 20.15 -16.04
N LYS A 460 6.37 19.97 -16.57
CA LYS A 460 6.07 20.09 -18.01
C LYS A 460 4.81 20.92 -18.29
N GLY A 461 4.12 21.36 -17.23
CA GLY A 461 2.98 22.26 -17.29
C GLY A 461 3.39 23.71 -17.50
N ALA A 462 2.40 24.56 -17.70
CA ALA A 462 2.59 26.01 -17.82
C ALA A 462 3.00 26.61 -16.47
N GLU A 463 2.43 26.11 -15.37
CA GLU A 463 2.73 26.53 -14.01
C GLU A 463 3.78 25.61 -13.35
N VAL A 464 4.62 26.21 -12.53
CA VAL A 464 5.66 25.51 -11.76
C VAL A 464 5.50 25.80 -10.28
N LEU A 465 4.76 24.93 -9.58
CA LEU A 465 4.48 25.04 -8.13
C LEU A 465 5.69 24.67 -7.26
N ILE A 466 6.47 23.70 -7.70
CA ILE A 466 7.68 23.20 -7.02
C ILE A 466 8.83 23.09 -8.01
N PRO A 467 10.10 23.23 -7.57
CA PRO A 467 11.23 23.05 -8.48
C PRO A 467 11.35 21.61 -9.00
N GLU A 468 11.94 21.42 -10.18
CA GLU A 468 12.41 20.09 -10.56
C GLU A 468 13.43 19.56 -9.54
N TYR A 469 13.43 18.25 -9.28
CA TYR A 469 14.33 17.69 -8.27
C TYR A 469 14.79 16.28 -8.59
N SER A 470 15.84 15.88 -7.90
CA SER A 470 16.22 14.48 -7.71
C SER A 470 16.32 14.14 -6.22
N LEU A 471 15.95 12.91 -5.88
CA LEU A 471 16.01 12.38 -4.53
C LEU A 471 16.65 10.99 -4.57
N PHE A 472 17.52 10.73 -3.59
CA PHE A 472 18.11 9.41 -3.37
C PHE A 472 17.98 9.02 -1.91
N ASP A 473 17.33 7.87 -1.66
CA ASP A 473 17.22 7.24 -0.36
C ASP A 473 18.09 5.99 -0.29
N PHE A 474 18.80 5.85 0.81
CA PHE A 474 19.51 4.64 1.20
C PHE A 474 19.22 4.32 2.66
N GLY A 475 18.86 3.07 2.94
CA GLY A 475 18.70 2.58 4.28
C GLY A 475 19.27 1.18 4.45
N ALA A 476 19.89 0.91 5.60
CA ALA A 476 20.39 -0.39 5.98
C ALA A 476 19.85 -0.79 7.35
N PHE A 477 19.40 -2.04 7.49
CA PHE A 477 18.75 -2.49 8.71
C PHE A 477 19.18 -3.91 9.12
N ILE A 478 19.03 -4.19 10.41
CA ILE A 478 19.04 -5.52 11.00
C ILE A 478 17.70 -5.73 11.71
N TYR A 479 17.10 -6.89 11.51
CA TYR A 479 15.87 -7.32 12.16
C TYR A 479 16.11 -8.68 12.81
N PHE A 480 15.55 -8.89 14.01
CA PHE A 480 15.56 -10.14 14.70
C PHE A 480 14.19 -10.48 15.26
N GLN A 481 13.88 -11.77 15.31
CA GLN A 481 12.66 -12.32 15.87
C GLN A 481 12.95 -13.66 16.52
N ARG A 482 12.31 -13.91 17.67
CA ARG A 482 12.36 -15.21 18.32
C ARG A 482 10.97 -15.63 18.72
N PHE A 483 10.65 -16.86 18.36
CA PHE A 483 9.39 -17.50 18.74
C PHE A 483 9.59 -18.31 20.02
N TYR A 484 8.67 -18.14 20.93
CA TYR A 484 8.51 -18.97 22.13
C TYR A 484 7.21 -19.75 22.00
N LYS A 485 7.01 -20.76 22.85
CA LYS A 485 5.77 -21.52 22.87
C LYS A 485 4.54 -20.60 22.94
N ASP A 486 4.56 -19.64 23.85
CA ASP A 486 3.43 -18.78 24.19
C ASP A 486 3.69 -17.32 23.84
N GLY A 487 4.58 -17.02 22.88
CA GLY A 487 4.82 -15.63 22.50
C GLY A 487 5.95 -15.41 21.52
N THR A 488 6.21 -14.14 21.23
CA THR A 488 7.23 -13.71 20.27
C THR A 488 7.87 -12.42 20.78
N ILE A 489 9.18 -12.31 20.64
CA ILE A 489 9.90 -11.05 20.74
C ILE A 489 10.48 -10.71 19.37
N SER A 490 10.34 -9.47 18.92
CA SER A 490 10.98 -9.01 17.70
C SER A 490 11.41 -7.56 17.79
N GLY A 491 12.38 -7.18 16.95
CA GLY A 491 12.86 -5.82 16.88
C GLY A 491 14.04 -5.65 15.95
N GLY A 492 14.62 -4.47 15.95
CA GLY A 492 15.77 -4.18 15.12
C GLY A 492 16.18 -2.72 15.13
N LEU A 493 17.22 -2.44 14.38
CA LEU A 493 17.77 -1.11 14.18
C LEU A 493 17.97 -0.85 12.69
N ARG A 494 17.88 0.41 12.33
CA ARG A 494 18.05 0.89 10.96
C ARG A 494 18.74 2.25 10.94
N PHE A 495 19.62 2.44 9.96
CA PHE A 495 20.18 3.72 9.58
C PHE A 495 19.66 4.12 8.19
N ASP A 496 19.31 5.38 8.02
CA ASP A 496 18.85 5.95 6.75
C ASP A 496 19.58 7.24 6.42
N ASN A 497 19.74 7.46 5.12
CA ASN A 497 20.14 8.74 4.56
C ASN A 497 19.29 9.07 3.34
N ARG A 498 18.72 10.29 3.31
CA ARG A 498 18.02 10.88 2.17
C ARG A 498 18.76 12.11 1.70
N SER A 499 19.10 12.15 0.41
CA SER A 499 19.60 13.34 -0.28
C SER A 499 18.53 13.88 -1.22
N VAL A 500 18.28 15.19 -1.17
CA VAL A 500 17.33 15.91 -2.03
C VAL A 500 18.03 17.08 -2.67
N ASP A 501 17.99 17.14 -4.01
CA ASP A 501 18.56 18.21 -4.81
C ASP A 501 17.45 18.91 -5.60
N GLY A 502 17.05 20.12 -5.18
CA GLY A 502 16.13 21.00 -5.91
C GLY A 502 16.89 21.91 -6.88
N LYS A 503 16.34 22.10 -8.07
CA LYS A 503 16.96 22.93 -9.12
C LYS A 503 16.45 24.35 -9.05
N GLU A 504 17.30 25.29 -9.51
CA GLU A 504 16.87 26.67 -9.75
C GLU A 504 15.84 26.74 -10.87
N PHE A 505 14.94 27.68 -10.77
CA PHE A 505 13.97 27.98 -11.82
C PHE A 505 13.69 29.49 -11.86
N PHE A 506 13.67 30.03 -13.06
CA PHE A 506 13.33 31.43 -13.32
C PHE A 506 12.03 31.51 -14.09
N GLU A 507 11.12 32.34 -13.61
CA GLU A 507 9.90 32.73 -14.31
C GLU A 507 10.17 34.09 -14.98
N GLY A 508 10.41 34.05 -16.28
CA GLY A 508 10.95 35.23 -16.99
C GLY A 508 12.34 35.61 -16.48
N THR A 509 12.48 36.76 -15.82
CA THR A 509 13.71 37.25 -15.21
C THR A 509 13.76 37.10 -13.69
N GLU A 510 12.67 36.71 -13.07
CA GLU A 510 12.53 36.54 -11.62
C GLU A 510 12.91 35.13 -11.19
N GLU A 511 13.75 35.02 -10.16
CA GLU A 511 14.14 33.72 -9.59
C GLU A 511 13.00 33.22 -8.67
N LYS A 512 12.17 32.29 -9.19
CA LYS A 512 11.07 31.68 -8.43
C LYS A 512 11.58 30.63 -7.44
N PHE A 513 12.58 29.83 -7.81
CA PHE A 513 13.23 28.84 -6.95
C PHE A 513 14.74 28.93 -7.02
N LYS A 514 15.37 28.85 -5.85
CA LYS A 514 16.84 28.71 -5.71
C LYS A 514 17.22 27.23 -5.72
N ALA A 515 18.36 26.91 -6.33
CA ALA A 515 18.94 25.57 -6.20
C ALA A 515 19.32 25.30 -4.74
N PHE A 516 19.05 24.08 -4.27
CA PHE A 516 19.44 23.63 -2.93
C PHE A 516 19.76 22.13 -2.91
N THR A 517 20.61 21.74 -1.97
CA THR A 517 20.88 20.35 -1.62
C THR A 517 20.68 20.17 -0.12
N ARG A 518 19.89 19.17 0.27
CA ARG A 518 19.64 18.82 1.67
C ARG A 518 19.89 17.33 1.89
N ASN A 519 20.50 17.01 3.03
CA ASN A 519 20.78 15.64 3.47
C ASN A 519 20.17 15.41 4.84
N PHE A 520 19.43 14.30 4.97
CA PHE A 520 18.75 13.90 6.20
C PHE A 520 19.20 12.50 6.59
N SER A 521 19.90 12.38 7.73
CA SER A 521 20.34 11.10 8.27
C SER A 521 19.63 10.81 9.58
N ASN A 522 19.16 9.59 9.76
CA ASN A 522 18.45 9.18 10.98
C ASN A 522 18.73 7.72 11.35
N ILE A 523 18.53 7.42 12.63
CA ILE A 523 18.50 6.07 13.16
C ILE A 523 17.08 5.81 13.63
N SER A 524 16.49 4.71 13.21
CA SER A 524 15.18 4.24 13.66
C SER A 524 15.29 2.81 14.21
N GLY A 525 14.25 2.34 14.90
CA GLY A 525 14.23 1.00 15.43
C GLY A 525 12.96 0.72 16.21
N SER A 526 12.74 -0.55 16.50
CA SER A 526 11.64 -0.99 17.33
C SER A 526 12.02 -2.23 18.14
N ILE A 527 11.31 -2.44 19.22
CA ILE A 527 11.30 -3.70 19.97
C ILE A 527 9.89 -3.93 20.51
N GLY A 528 9.40 -5.14 20.36
CA GLY A 528 8.06 -5.51 20.79
C GLY A 528 7.96 -6.96 21.22
N VAL A 529 6.91 -7.24 21.99
CA VAL A 529 6.57 -8.56 22.49
C VAL A 529 5.10 -8.84 22.22
N SER A 530 4.80 -10.07 21.80
CA SER A 530 3.46 -10.67 21.79
C SER A 530 3.48 -11.86 22.74
N TYR A 531 2.50 -11.96 23.63
CA TYR A 531 2.36 -13.04 24.60
C TYR A 531 0.95 -13.60 24.57
N GLU A 532 0.86 -14.92 24.49
CA GLU A 532 -0.39 -15.69 24.40
C GLU A 532 -0.55 -16.55 25.67
N PRO A 533 -1.02 -15.98 26.81
CA PRO A 533 -1.20 -16.74 28.04
C PRO A 533 -2.19 -17.90 27.90
N THR A 534 -3.11 -17.80 26.94
CA THR A 534 -4.03 -18.86 26.52
C THR A 534 -4.27 -18.75 25.01
N GLU A 535 -4.81 -19.77 24.39
CA GLU A 535 -5.24 -19.74 22.99
C GLU A 535 -6.26 -18.63 22.67
N ARG A 536 -6.91 -18.06 23.69
CA ARG A 536 -7.99 -17.07 23.58
C ARG A 536 -7.53 -15.64 23.87
N VAL A 537 -6.34 -15.45 24.41
CA VAL A 537 -5.86 -14.16 24.88
C VAL A 537 -4.51 -13.87 24.26
N THR A 538 -4.38 -12.72 23.63
CA THR A 538 -3.09 -12.22 23.14
C THR A 538 -2.83 -10.83 23.74
N VAL A 539 -1.67 -10.64 24.32
CA VAL A 539 -1.20 -9.36 24.88
C VAL A 539 -0.01 -8.89 24.08
N LYS A 540 -0.03 -7.62 23.64
CA LYS A 540 1.05 -7.04 22.82
C LYS A 540 1.56 -5.77 23.45
N ALA A 541 2.88 -5.56 23.35
CA ALA A 541 3.50 -4.28 23.68
C ALA A 541 4.63 -4.00 22.69
N ASN A 542 4.75 -2.74 22.27
CA ASN A 542 5.78 -2.30 21.33
C ASN A 542 6.27 -0.90 21.66
N ILE A 543 7.56 -0.66 21.49
CA ILE A 543 8.16 0.67 21.45
C ILE A 543 8.86 0.84 20.11
N ALA A 544 8.58 1.94 19.42
CA ALA A 544 9.16 2.21 18.12
C ALA A 544 9.58 3.67 17.99
N ARG A 545 10.76 3.89 17.41
CA ARG A 545 11.23 5.18 16.96
C ARG A 545 11.18 5.24 15.44
N GLY A 546 10.42 6.19 14.92
CA GLY A 546 10.34 6.49 13.50
C GLY A 546 10.85 7.88 13.17
N PHE A 547 10.98 8.16 11.89
CA PHE A 547 11.33 9.50 11.40
C PHE A 547 10.70 9.75 10.01
N ARG A 548 10.64 11.03 9.65
CA ARG A 548 10.26 11.50 8.32
C ARG A 548 11.16 12.67 7.92
N ALA A 549 11.74 12.61 6.74
CA ALA A 549 12.39 13.76 6.14
C ALA A 549 11.33 14.71 5.52
N PRO A 550 11.56 16.02 5.51
CA PRO A 550 10.68 16.95 4.80
C PRO A 550 10.55 16.58 3.32
N THR A 551 9.36 16.76 2.76
CA THR A 551 9.11 16.60 1.33
C THR A 551 9.61 17.80 0.55
N LEU A 552 9.68 17.66 -0.78
CA LEU A 552 10.06 18.79 -1.60
C LEU A 552 9.07 19.95 -1.53
N ALA A 553 7.77 19.65 -1.49
CA ALA A 553 6.75 20.69 -1.32
C ALA A 553 6.95 21.47 -0.01
N GLU A 554 7.20 20.78 1.11
CA GLU A 554 7.48 21.43 2.39
C GLU A 554 8.77 22.25 2.38
N LEU A 555 9.78 21.81 1.62
CA LEU A 555 11.06 22.54 1.52
C LEU A 555 11.00 23.73 0.57
N ALA A 556 10.20 23.68 -0.49
CA ALA A 556 10.37 24.59 -1.61
C ALA A 556 9.09 24.99 -2.36
N SER A 557 7.88 24.80 -1.81
CA SER A 557 6.67 25.36 -2.43
C SER A 557 6.76 26.86 -2.57
N ASN A 558 6.32 27.40 -3.70
CA ASN A 558 6.15 28.83 -3.93
C ASN A 558 5.08 29.03 -5.02
N GLY A 559 3.81 28.98 -4.63
CA GLY A 559 2.69 29.11 -5.58
C GLY A 559 1.36 28.68 -4.99
N THR A 560 0.36 28.74 -5.84
CA THR A 560 -0.99 28.25 -5.58
C THR A 560 -1.11 26.77 -5.92
N HIS A 561 -2.09 26.13 -5.31
CA HIS A 561 -2.42 24.74 -5.60
C HIS A 561 -3.90 24.69 -5.99
N GLU A 562 -4.20 24.20 -7.16
CA GLU A 562 -5.57 23.99 -7.61
C GLU A 562 -6.35 23.18 -6.58
N GLY A 563 -7.59 23.62 -6.29
CA GLY A 563 -8.47 22.95 -5.31
C GLY A 563 -8.14 23.21 -3.83
N THR A 564 -7.11 23.99 -3.47
CA THR A 564 -6.79 24.31 -2.06
C THR A 564 -7.06 25.75 -1.65
N ASN A 565 -7.17 26.66 -2.59
CA ASN A 565 -7.35 28.11 -2.37
C ASN A 565 -6.33 28.70 -1.37
N ARG A 566 -5.06 28.26 -1.47
CA ARG A 566 -3.94 28.67 -0.62
C ARG A 566 -2.73 29.01 -1.47
N TYR A 567 -1.99 30.04 -1.06
CA TYR A 567 -0.62 30.27 -1.53
C TYR A 567 0.36 29.69 -0.51
N GLU A 568 1.21 28.76 -0.94
CA GLU A 568 2.09 28.01 -0.04
C GLU A 568 3.56 28.40 -0.18
N TYR A 569 4.20 28.71 0.95
CA TYR A 569 5.66 28.92 1.03
C TYR A 569 6.32 27.75 1.74
N GLY A 570 7.27 27.11 1.07
CA GLY A 570 8.17 26.12 1.65
C GLY A 570 9.22 26.75 2.58
N SER A 571 9.98 25.90 3.26
CA SER A 571 11.12 26.33 4.06
C SER A 571 12.28 25.32 3.95
N THR A 572 13.39 25.76 3.37
CA THR A 572 14.59 24.93 3.23
C THR A 572 15.28 24.64 4.57
N ASP A 573 14.90 25.33 5.65
CA ASP A 573 15.49 25.15 6.99
C ASP A 573 14.87 23.98 7.77
N LEU A 574 13.79 23.38 7.27
CA LEU A 574 13.12 22.27 7.93
C LEU A 574 14.06 21.10 8.18
N THR A 575 13.88 20.46 9.34
CA THR A 575 14.62 19.26 9.76
C THR A 575 13.70 18.04 9.75
N SER A 576 14.26 16.84 9.97
CA SER A 576 13.46 15.62 10.03
C SER A 576 12.54 15.61 11.24
N GLU A 577 11.29 15.23 11.05
CA GLU A 577 10.41 14.84 12.15
C GLU A 577 10.92 13.52 12.76
N THR A 578 10.86 13.41 14.08
CA THR A 578 11.17 12.15 14.77
C THR A 578 10.09 11.81 15.76
N SER A 579 9.67 10.54 15.82
CA SER A 579 8.64 10.07 16.74
C SER A 579 9.18 9.00 17.67
N LEU A 580 8.66 8.96 18.89
CA LEU A 580 8.78 7.84 19.81
C LEU A 580 7.37 7.43 20.24
N GLN A 581 6.99 6.21 19.86
CA GLN A 581 5.66 5.67 20.14
C GLN A 581 5.73 4.46 21.04
N LEU A 582 4.80 4.40 21.98
CA LEU A 582 4.50 3.25 22.82
C LEU A 582 3.12 2.71 22.43
N ASP A 583 3.03 1.41 22.21
CA ASP A 583 1.77 0.71 21.91
C ASP A 583 1.57 -0.40 22.94
N GLY A 584 0.32 -0.59 23.37
CA GLY A 584 -0.13 -1.71 24.17
C GLY A 584 -1.48 -2.21 23.67
N GLY A 585 -1.68 -3.53 23.66
CA GLY A 585 -2.94 -4.11 23.17
C GLY A 585 -3.27 -5.43 23.83
N ILE A 586 -4.57 -5.73 23.86
CA ILE A 586 -5.13 -7.02 24.29
C ILE A 586 -6.17 -7.44 23.28
N ASP A 587 -6.05 -8.66 22.77
CA ASP A 587 -7.03 -9.32 21.92
C ASP A 587 -7.62 -10.53 22.67
N LEU A 588 -8.93 -10.61 22.71
CA LEU A 588 -9.71 -11.69 23.32
C LEU A 588 -10.56 -12.37 22.26
N ASP A 589 -10.37 -13.67 22.05
CA ASP A 589 -11.08 -14.45 21.05
C ASP A 589 -11.92 -15.55 21.74
N TYR A 590 -13.23 -15.32 21.88
CA TYR A 590 -14.18 -16.26 22.41
C TYR A 590 -15.15 -16.77 21.33
N GLU A 591 -15.84 -17.84 21.61
CA GLU A 591 -16.73 -18.50 20.63
C GLU A 591 -17.84 -17.58 20.11
N HIS A 592 -18.35 -16.67 20.93
CA HIS A 592 -19.48 -15.80 20.60
C HIS A 592 -19.10 -14.34 20.40
N PHE A 593 -17.87 -13.96 20.71
CA PHE A 593 -17.37 -12.60 20.51
C PHE A 593 -15.85 -12.55 20.44
N SER A 594 -15.35 -11.60 19.70
CA SER A 594 -13.94 -11.17 19.73
C SER A 594 -13.87 -9.71 20.18
N LEU A 595 -12.91 -9.40 21.05
CA LEU A 595 -12.69 -8.06 21.56
C LEU A 595 -11.23 -7.69 21.39
N GLY A 596 -10.98 -6.57 20.73
CA GLY A 596 -9.68 -5.92 20.63
C GLY A 596 -9.67 -4.58 21.34
N LEU A 597 -8.66 -4.36 22.19
CA LEU A 597 -8.38 -3.08 22.82
C LEU A 597 -6.93 -2.72 22.59
N SER A 598 -6.66 -1.55 22.03
CA SER A 598 -5.30 -1.02 21.93
C SER A 598 -5.22 0.42 22.39
N ALA A 599 -4.07 0.79 22.98
CA ALA A 599 -3.75 2.13 23.40
C ALA A 599 -2.39 2.53 22.85
N PHE A 600 -2.25 3.80 22.49
CA PHE A 600 -0.97 4.34 22.04
C PHE A 600 -0.68 5.72 22.61
N TYR A 601 0.61 5.97 22.76
CA TYR A 601 1.18 7.29 23.07
C TYR A 601 2.31 7.57 22.09
N ASN A 602 2.22 8.68 21.33
CA ASN A 602 3.22 9.08 20.37
C ASN A 602 3.68 10.52 20.63
N ARG A 603 4.96 10.71 20.85
CA ARG A 603 5.61 12.02 20.91
C ARG A 603 6.39 12.26 19.64
N ILE A 604 6.11 13.37 18.96
CA ILE A 604 6.76 13.77 17.72
C ILE A 604 7.49 15.09 17.96
N ASN A 605 8.80 15.08 17.72
CA ASN A 605 9.58 16.29 17.70
C ASN A 605 9.66 16.84 16.27
N ASP A 606 9.72 18.16 16.16
CA ASP A 606 9.85 18.88 14.88
C ASP A 606 8.74 18.54 13.87
N PHE A 607 7.48 18.35 14.37
CA PHE A 607 6.31 18.07 13.54
C PHE A 607 6.08 19.22 12.54
N ILE A 608 6.05 18.90 11.24
CA ILE A 608 5.88 19.87 10.16
C ILE A 608 4.40 20.11 9.90
N PHE A 609 4.01 21.37 9.85
CA PHE A 609 2.67 21.81 9.51
C PHE A 609 2.72 23.16 8.80
N TYR A 610 1.71 23.50 8.04
CA TYR A 610 1.58 24.82 7.47
C TYR A 610 0.80 25.74 8.42
N ARG A 611 1.28 26.98 8.55
CA ARG A 611 0.66 28.03 9.37
C ARG A 611 0.21 29.17 8.48
N LYS A 612 -1.00 29.63 8.70
CA LYS A 612 -1.54 30.86 8.12
C LYS A 612 -0.62 32.03 8.46
N LEU A 613 -0.30 32.85 7.47
CA LEU A 613 0.49 34.07 7.67
C LEU A 613 -0.42 35.26 7.96
N GLU A 614 0.10 36.12 8.83
CA GLU A 614 -0.55 37.37 9.20
C GLU A 614 0.20 38.56 8.60
N SER A 615 -0.52 39.57 8.18
CA SER A 615 0.02 40.84 7.70
C SER A 615 0.66 41.62 8.84
N GLY A 616 1.73 42.35 8.57
CA GLY A 616 2.38 43.23 9.54
C GLY A 616 1.50 44.40 10.04
N SER A 617 0.42 44.69 9.34
CA SER A 617 -0.60 45.69 9.71
C SER A 617 -1.81 45.10 10.46
N GLY A 618 -1.78 43.78 10.74
CA GLY A 618 -2.91 43.01 11.28
C GLY A 618 -3.81 42.47 10.17
N GLY A 619 -4.47 41.33 10.44
CA GLY A 619 -5.27 40.59 9.46
C GLY A 619 -4.44 39.61 8.63
N ASP A 620 -5.06 39.04 7.59
CA ASP A 620 -4.47 37.98 6.77
C ASP A 620 -3.38 38.50 5.83
N SER A 621 -2.31 37.73 5.64
CA SER A 621 -1.32 37.98 4.59
C SER A 621 -1.84 37.39 3.27
N LEU A 622 -2.17 38.25 2.32
CA LEU A 622 -2.71 37.91 1.02
C LEU A 622 -1.65 38.05 -0.06
N VAL A 623 -1.69 37.18 -1.04
CA VAL A 623 -0.89 37.22 -2.27
C VAL A 623 -1.85 37.35 -3.44
N SER A 624 -1.66 38.37 -4.26
CA SER A 624 -2.50 38.56 -5.46
C SER A 624 -1.97 37.69 -6.58
N VAL A 625 -2.78 36.77 -7.07
CA VAL A 625 -2.49 35.87 -8.19
C VAL A 625 -3.64 36.04 -9.19
N ASP A 626 -3.32 36.43 -10.42
CA ASP A 626 -4.29 36.67 -11.52
C ASP A 626 -5.46 37.59 -11.14
N GLY A 627 -5.22 38.51 -10.19
CA GLY A 627 -6.19 39.49 -9.71
C GLY A 627 -7.05 39.03 -8.56
N GLU A 628 -6.86 37.83 -8.05
CA GLU A 628 -7.49 37.30 -6.83
C GLU A 628 -6.52 37.35 -5.64
N ASP A 629 -7.04 37.71 -4.47
CA ASP A 629 -6.26 37.78 -3.24
C ASP A 629 -6.35 36.44 -2.49
N ILE A 630 -5.28 35.67 -2.52
CA ILE A 630 -5.18 34.33 -1.93
C ILE A 630 -4.44 34.38 -0.60
N GLN A 631 -4.97 33.70 0.42
CA GLN A 631 -4.35 33.59 1.75
C GLN A 631 -3.03 32.85 1.71
N ALA A 632 -1.99 33.47 2.25
CA ALA A 632 -0.64 32.87 2.33
C ALA A 632 -0.47 31.96 3.56
N PHE A 633 0.19 30.84 3.35
CA PHE A 633 0.62 29.90 4.38
C PHE A 633 2.11 29.60 4.24
N LYS A 634 2.75 29.23 5.35
CA LYS A 634 4.16 28.82 5.35
C LYS A 634 4.36 27.54 6.17
N PHE A 635 5.17 26.64 5.70
CA PHE A 635 5.56 25.45 6.45
C PHE A 635 6.46 25.81 7.64
N ASN A 636 6.14 25.22 8.79
CA ASN A 636 6.77 25.46 10.07
C ASN A 636 6.92 24.14 10.85
N GLN A 637 7.68 24.15 11.96
CA GLN A 637 7.88 22.98 12.81
C GLN A 637 7.62 23.28 14.29
N HIS A 638 7.02 22.32 14.97
CA HIS A 638 6.84 22.35 16.43
C HIS A 638 6.68 20.92 16.99
N ASN A 639 6.81 20.73 18.30
CA ASN A 639 6.57 19.44 18.93
C ASN A 639 5.08 19.12 18.98
N ALA A 640 4.74 17.85 18.77
CA ALA A 640 3.38 17.33 18.84
C ALA A 640 3.30 16.08 19.72
N GLN A 641 2.12 15.82 20.26
CA GLN A 641 1.82 14.65 21.06
C GLN A 641 0.45 14.11 20.67
N LEU A 642 0.36 12.80 20.47
CA LEU A 642 -0.87 12.09 20.18
C LEU A 642 -1.05 10.92 21.16
N THR A 643 -2.28 10.77 21.65
CA THR A 643 -2.70 9.63 22.45
C THR A 643 -4.03 9.11 21.94
N GLY A 644 -4.26 7.81 22.01
CA GLY A 644 -5.55 7.27 21.59
C GLY A 644 -5.81 5.87 22.11
N LEU A 645 -7.07 5.51 22.00
CA LEU A 645 -7.60 4.19 22.28
C LEU A 645 -8.36 3.69 21.04
N GLU A 646 -8.19 2.42 20.71
CA GLU A 646 -8.93 1.73 19.68
C GLU A 646 -9.68 0.56 20.32
N PHE A 647 -10.94 0.42 20.01
CA PHE A 647 -11.81 -0.64 20.50
C PHE A 647 -12.50 -1.32 19.34
N THR A 648 -12.44 -2.64 19.31
CA THR A 648 -13.13 -3.48 18.34
C THR A 648 -13.93 -4.54 19.09
N LEU A 649 -15.20 -4.71 18.75
CA LEU A 649 -16.04 -5.75 19.27
C LEU A 649 -16.79 -6.41 18.11
N ASP A 650 -16.51 -7.69 17.90
CA ASP A 650 -17.21 -8.52 16.93
C ASP A 650 -18.05 -9.56 17.65
N ILE A 651 -19.31 -9.61 17.31
CA ILE A 651 -20.28 -10.54 17.91
C ILE A 651 -20.64 -11.59 16.87
N HIS A 652 -20.37 -12.86 17.19
CA HIS A 652 -20.64 -14.01 16.33
C HIS A 652 -21.81 -14.79 16.94
N PRO A 653 -23.08 -14.48 16.59
CA PRO A 653 -24.20 -15.25 17.05
C PRO A 653 -24.16 -16.62 16.35
N HIS A 654 -23.82 -17.66 17.10
CA HIS A 654 -24.11 -19.05 16.66
C HIS A 654 -25.63 -19.25 16.55
N PRO A 655 -26.09 -20.27 15.75
CA PRO A 655 -27.51 -20.52 15.62
C PRO A 655 -28.11 -20.63 17.01
N ILE A 656 -28.85 -19.61 17.38
CA ILE A 656 -29.63 -19.58 18.62
C ILE A 656 -30.79 -20.53 18.35
N HIS A 657 -30.75 -21.74 18.89
CA HIS A 657 -31.70 -22.84 18.62
C HIS A 657 -33.17 -22.46 18.68
N TRP A 658 -33.52 -21.35 19.35
CA TRP A 658 -34.88 -20.86 19.43
C TRP A 658 -35.26 -19.82 18.35
N LEU A 659 -34.31 -19.30 17.56
CA LEU A 659 -34.54 -18.26 16.53
C LEU A 659 -34.63 -18.81 15.10
N HIS A 660 -34.38 -20.10 14.86
CA HIS A 660 -34.46 -20.75 13.55
C HIS A 660 -33.88 -19.97 12.36
N PHE A 661 -32.79 -19.21 12.57
CA PHE A 661 -32.01 -18.68 11.46
C PHE A 661 -30.99 -19.75 11.04
N GLU A 662 -31.37 -20.55 10.05
CA GLU A 662 -30.42 -21.32 9.25
C GLU A 662 -29.79 -20.34 8.24
N ASN A 663 -28.50 -20.10 8.36
CA ASN A 663 -27.72 -19.44 7.31
C ASN A 663 -27.09 -20.49 6.42
#